data_bed252195c93a84419501a9dd6cf552c
#
_entry.id   bed252195c93a84419501a9dd6cf552c
#
_cell.length_a   1.000
_cell.length_b   1.000
_cell.length_c   1.000
_cell.angle_alpha   90.00
_cell.angle_beta   90.00
_cell.angle_gamma   90.00
#
_symmetry.space_group_name_H-M   'P 1'
#
loop_
_entity.id
_entity.type
_entity.pdbx_description
1 polymer ?
#
loop_
_entity_poly.entity_id
_entity_poly.type
_entity_poly.pdbx_seq_one_letter_code
_entity_poly.pdbx_strand_id
1 'polypeptide(L)'
;HSFSRRQRQMCIRDRAQGAFERPLVFADNDRPGIMMASAGQKYLSRYGVLPGKSVVLFTNNDHAYLTAFEFVEKGAKVTVVDTRDLLNARISEKCKSLNITVFKSYSVIKTYGDKKVNRIEIQQVDKNQNQLTGEVENIHTDCVLMSGGWNPAVQLFSQSRGKLKYDLKINTFVPDKIIENQKIIGSNNGQFNLQENLNESFEAGIAAANELNFNSVEKVNWTGKEEIEFTHSDVEPYMLGKKKVTKGSKHFIDFQNDVTAADIFLAQREGYVSVEHTKRYTTTGMGTDQGKTSNVNALALMSHIHNKPVDEIGHTTFRPPYAPQTIGAIAGRSVDKLFDPERKTSMHEWHVENKAVFEDVGQWKRPYYFPQNKEDIHQAVKRECLAVRNSLGILDASTLGKIDLQGPDAAKFLNMIYTNAWSKLEIGSCRYGLMCNEHGMIFDDGVTSRLGENHYHMTTTTGGAARVMSWLEEFLQTEWLDMRVFCTSVTEQWAVLSISGPNSREFLKDLTNIDLSKENFPFMKFREGEVCGVKARIFRISFTGELSYEVNVPARYGRYVWEKFMEHGKKYNITPYGTETMHVLRAEKGFIIVGQDTDGSVTPSDMNMDWIVSKKKEDFLGKRSFTRPDTVRHDRKKFVGLLVNDKKTILPEGSHIVEKALKQPPMKMLGHVTSSYYSPTLGYPIALAMLKDGFSKMGEQVVVPLMNGKIIEATVTDTIFYDKEGKRNNE
;
A
#
# COMPACT_ATOMS: atom_id res chain seq x y z
N HIS A 1 -35.27 -8.75 13.87
CA HIS A 1 -34.21 -8.44 12.88
C HIS A 1 -33.49 -9.69 12.30
N SER A 2 -33.44 -10.82 12.98
CA SER A 2 -32.84 -12.06 12.43
C SER A 2 -33.75 -12.78 11.42
N PHE A 3 -35.06 -12.70 11.61
CA PHE A 3 -36.05 -13.31 10.70
C PHE A 3 -36.07 -12.64 9.32
N SER A 4 -35.93 -11.32 9.24
CA SER A 4 -35.92 -10.62 7.94
C SER A 4 -34.66 -10.89 7.11
N ARG A 5 -33.51 -11.18 7.75
CA ARG A 5 -32.30 -11.62 7.04
C ARG A 5 -32.42 -13.04 6.50
N ARG A 6 -33.05 -13.98 7.25
CA ARG A 6 -33.31 -15.35 6.77
C ARG A 6 -34.36 -15.36 5.65
N GLN A 7 -35.40 -14.55 5.73
CA GLN A 7 -36.37 -14.40 4.63
C GLN A 7 -35.75 -13.83 3.34
N ARG A 8 -34.79 -12.89 3.45
CA ARG A 8 -34.05 -12.41 2.26
C ARG A 8 -33.07 -13.45 1.69
N GLN A 9 -32.64 -14.42 2.48
CA GLN A 9 -31.84 -15.56 2.01
C GLN A 9 -32.67 -16.70 1.41
N MET A 10 -33.99 -16.69 1.59
CA MET A 10 -34.90 -17.66 0.98
C MET A 10 -35.29 -17.29 -0.46
N CYS A 11 -34.87 -16.14 -0.98
CA CYS A 11 -35.03 -15.81 -2.38
C CYS A 11 -34.20 -16.77 -3.22
N ILE A 12 -34.84 -17.47 -4.15
CA ILE A 12 -34.21 -18.33 -5.16
C ILE A 12 -33.15 -17.49 -5.87
N ARG A 13 -31.95 -18.04 -5.98
CA ARG A 13 -30.85 -17.41 -6.71
C ARG A 13 -30.67 -18.17 -8.01
N ASP A 14 -31.15 -17.60 -9.09
CA ASP A 14 -30.86 -18.14 -10.42
C ASP A 14 -29.47 -17.73 -10.85
N ARG A 15 -28.68 -18.69 -11.36
CA ARG A 15 -27.34 -18.50 -11.86
C ARG A 15 -27.29 -18.79 -13.34
N ALA A 16 -27.04 -17.76 -14.13
CA ALA A 16 -26.97 -17.79 -15.59
C ALA A 16 -25.70 -17.07 -16.09
N GLN A 17 -24.53 -17.38 -15.48
CA GLN A 17 -23.28 -16.67 -15.75
C GLN A 17 -22.61 -17.11 -17.06
N GLY A 18 -23.18 -18.08 -17.76
CA GLY A 18 -22.64 -18.56 -19.03
C GLY A 18 -21.47 -19.53 -18.86
N ALA A 19 -20.60 -19.55 -19.83
CA ALA A 19 -19.41 -20.38 -19.89
C ALA A 19 -18.22 -19.61 -20.46
N PHE A 20 -17.01 -20.07 -20.15
CA PHE A 20 -15.75 -19.52 -20.67
C PHE A 20 -15.18 -20.45 -21.72
N GLU A 21 -14.76 -19.91 -22.88
CA GLU A 21 -14.06 -20.68 -23.89
C GLU A 21 -12.71 -21.18 -23.36
N ARG A 22 -12.40 -22.44 -23.57
CA ARG A 22 -11.19 -23.10 -23.09
C ARG A 22 -10.10 -23.10 -24.16
N PRO A 23 -8.86 -22.74 -23.84
CA PRO A 23 -7.73 -22.86 -24.75
C PRO A 23 -7.35 -24.32 -24.97
N LEU A 24 -6.62 -24.57 -26.06
CA LEU A 24 -5.95 -25.84 -26.35
C LEU A 24 -4.44 -25.70 -26.01
N VAL A 25 -3.81 -26.81 -25.62
CA VAL A 25 -2.42 -26.84 -25.20
C VAL A 25 -1.54 -27.46 -26.28
N PHE A 26 -0.56 -26.69 -26.75
CA PHE A 26 0.41 -27.12 -27.79
C PHE A 26 1.72 -26.31 -27.59
N ALA A 27 2.78 -26.72 -28.30
CA ALA A 27 4.09 -26.08 -28.14
C ALA A 27 4.08 -24.63 -28.64
N ASP A 28 4.60 -23.74 -27.81
CA ASP A 28 4.74 -22.30 -28.04
C ASP A 28 3.39 -21.62 -28.36
N ASN A 29 2.35 -21.97 -27.58
CA ASN A 29 0.97 -21.49 -27.74
C ASN A 29 0.71 -20.09 -27.23
N ASP A 30 1.74 -19.40 -26.73
CA ASP A 30 1.74 -18.02 -26.28
C ASP A 30 2.19 -17.01 -27.33
N ARG A 31 2.53 -17.47 -28.51
CA ARG A 31 3.07 -16.60 -29.58
C ARG A 31 2.06 -15.54 -30.02
N PRO A 32 2.45 -14.27 -30.23
CA PRO A 32 1.54 -13.27 -30.79
C PRO A 32 0.91 -13.71 -32.10
N GLY A 33 -0.40 -13.45 -32.27
CA GLY A 33 -1.20 -13.93 -33.36
C GLY A 33 -1.99 -15.21 -33.05
N ILE A 34 -1.81 -15.77 -31.83
CA ILE A 34 -2.62 -16.86 -31.31
C ILE A 34 -3.65 -16.29 -30.36
N MET A 35 -4.92 -16.63 -30.50
CA MET A 35 -6.01 -16.18 -29.65
C MET A 35 -7.17 -17.16 -29.59
N MET A 36 -8.10 -16.96 -28.69
CA MET A 36 -9.34 -17.72 -28.63
C MET A 36 -10.21 -17.42 -29.84
N ALA A 37 -10.97 -18.40 -30.32
CA ALA A 37 -11.87 -18.24 -31.48
C ALA A 37 -12.94 -17.17 -31.18
N SER A 38 -13.54 -17.18 -30.02
CA SER A 38 -14.50 -16.14 -29.59
C SER A 38 -13.88 -14.73 -29.52
N ALA A 39 -12.60 -14.61 -29.16
CA ALA A 39 -11.91 -13.32 -29.18
C ALA A 39 -11.73 -12.83 -30.63
N GLY A 40 -11.31 -13.71 -31.53
CA GLY A 40 -11.22 -13.40 -32.97
C GLY A 40 -12.56 -12.96 -33.54
N GLN A 41 -13.64 -13.71 -33.26
CA GLN A 41 -15.01 -13.35 -33.63
C GLN A 41 -15.41 -11.98 -33.10
N LYS A 42 -15.09 -11.67 -31.86
CA LYS A 42 -15.39 -10.37 -31.26
C LYS A 42 -14.61 -9.21 -31.91
N TYR A 43 -13.35 -9.42 -32.28
CA TYR A 43 -12.61 -8.43 -33.06
C TYR A 43 -13.29 -8.17 -34.40
N LEU A 44 -13.73 -9.23 -35.10
CA LEU A 44 -14.40 -9.11 -36.38
C LEU A 44 -15.78 -8.46 -36.25
N SER A 45 -16.67 -9.03 -35.44
CA SER A 45 -18.08 -8.64 -35.39
C SER A 45 -18.33 -7.31 -34.67
N ARG A 46 -17.58 -7.02 -33.57
CA ARG A 46 -17.78 -5.81 -32.78
C ARG A 46 -16.90 -4.63 -33.19
N TYR A 47 -15.66 -4.90 -33.59
CA TYR A 47 -14.69 -3.86 -33.90
C TYR A 47 -14.36 -3.72 -35.39
N GLY A 48 -14.89 -4.61 -36.25
CA GLY A 48 -14.62 -4.58 -37.70
C GLY A 48 -13.17 -4.88 -38.06
N VAL A 49 -12.43 -5.54 -37.18
CA VAL A 49 -11.02 -5.88 -37.36
C VAL A 49 -10.85 -7.36 -37.67
N LEU A 50 -10.17 -7.64 -38.76
CA LEU A 50 -9.77 -9.01 -39.15
C LEU A 50 -8.36 -9.28 -38.60
N PRO A 51 -8.17 -10.14 -37.57
CA PRO A 51 -6.89 -10.37 -36.93
C PRO A 51 -5.79 -10.97 -37.82
N GLY A 52 -6.19 -11.68 -38.86
CA GLY A 52 -5.29 -12.29 -39.84
C GLY A 52 -5.96 -12.54 -41.19
N LYS A 53 -5.16 -12.66 -42.27
CA LYS A 53 -5.63 -12.94 -43.60
C LYS A 53 -5.54 -14.42 -43.95
N SER A 54 -4.55 -15.14 -43.39
CA SER A 54 -4.40 -16.59 -43.50
C SER A 54 -4.55 -17.19 -42.13
N VAL A 55 -5.73 -17.68 -41.82
CA VAL A 55 -6.14 -18.07 -40.46
C VAL A 55 -6.22 -19.58 -40.34
N VAL A 56 -5.67 -20.11 -39.26
CA VAL A 56 -5.92 -21.50 -38.86
C VAL A 56 -6.86 -21.48 -37.65
N LEU A 57 -7.99 -22.19 -37.78
CA LEU A 57 -8.84 -22.50 -36.62
C LEU A 57 -8.48 -23.89 -36.11
N PHE A 58 -7.98 -23.96 -34.86
CA PHE A 58 -7.70 -25.21 -34.17
C PHE A 58 -8.79 -25.48 -33.14
N THR A 59 -9.49 -26.59 -33.29
CA THR A 59 -10.69 -26.87 -32.48
C THR A 59 -10.94 -28.35 -32.22
N ASN A 60 -11.85 -28.63 -31.28
CA ASN A 60 -12.42 -29.90 -30.96
C ASN A 60 -13.96 -29.82 -30.81
N ASN A 61 -14.60 -28.75 -31.26
CA ASN A 61 -16.04 -28.52 -31.09
C ASN A 61 -16.67 -27.81 -32.30
N ASP A 62 -17.99 -27.96 -32.44
CA ASP A 62 -18.73 -27.39 -33.57
C ASP A 62 -18.91 -25.89 -33.50
N HIS A 63 -18.99 -25.32 -32.29
CA HIS A 63 -19.28 -23.90 -32.09
C HIS A 63 -18.19 -22.99 -32.72
N ALA A 64 -16.94 -23.44 -32.70
CA ALA A 64 -15.83 -22.69 -33.26
C ALA A 64 -15.94 -22.47 -34.78
N TYR A 65 -16.64 -23.36 -35.50
CA TYR A 65 -16.84 -23.24 -36.97
C TYR A 65 -17.62 -21.99 -37.37
N LEU A 66 -18.47 -21.45 -36.48
CA LEU A 66 -19.16 -20.18 -36.75
C LEU A 66 -18.16 -19.07 -37.00
N THR A 67 -17.11 -19.02 -36.21
CA THR A 67 -16.01 -18.05 -36.39
C THR A 67 -15.31 -18.27 -37.74
N ALA A 68 -15.04 -19.52 -38.13
CA ALA A 68 -14.43 -19.80 -39.42
C ALA A 68 -15.30 -19.30 -40.60
N PHE A 69 -16.61 -19.51 -40.53
CA PHE A 69 -17.53 -19.05 -41.56
C PHE A 69 -17.54 -17.53 -41.69
N GLU A 70 -17.67 -16.81 -40.57
CA GLU A 70 -17.63 -15.34 -40.53
C GLU A 70 -16.31 -14.78 -41.10
N PHE A 71 -15.18 -15.42 -40.80
CA PHE A 71 -13.88 -15.00 -41.29
C PHE A 71 -13.74 -15.15 -42.80
N VAL A 72 -14.22 -16.26 -43.35
CA VAL A 72 -14.23 -16.48 -44.81
C VAL A 72 -15.13 -15.46 -45.50
N GLU A 73 -16.32 -15.19 -44.97
CA GLU A 73 -17.24 -14.18 -45.49
C GLU A 73 -16.63 -12.76 -45.53
N LYS A 74 -15.67 -12.50 -44.66
CA LYS A 74 -14.91 -11.23 -44.61
C LYS A 74 -13.57 -11.29 -45.35
N GLY A 75 -13.34 -12.33 -46.16
CA GLY A 75 -12.21 -12.43 -47.10
C GLY A 75 -10.94 -13.05 -46.51
N ALA A 76 -10.98 -13.69 -45.34
CA ALA A 76 -9.86 -14.46 -44.84
C ALA A 76 -9.79 -15.83 -45.53
N LYS A 77 -8.57 -16.33 -45.76
CA LYS A 77 -8.35 -17.75 -46.09
C LYS A 77 -8.31 -18.54 -44.81
N VAL A 78 -9.27 -19.45 -44.61
CA VAL A 78 -9.38 -20.24 -43.37
C VAL A 78 -9.04 -21.70 -43.64
N THR A 79 -8.21 -22.28 -42.77
CA THR A 79 -7.96 -23.72 -42.69
C THR A 79 -8.39 -24.17 -41.29
N VAL A 80 -9.11 -25.26 -41.18
CA VAL A 80 -9.53 -25.83 -39.88
C VAL A 80 -8.70 -27.07 -39.58
N VAL A 81 -8.17 -27.13 -38.35
CA VAL A 81 -7.56 -28.33 -37.79
C VAL A 81 -8.47 -28.80 -36.67
N ASP A 82 -9.12 -29.94 -36.86
CA ASP A 82 -10.07 -30.52 -35.90
C ASP A 82 -9.54 -31.84 -35.38
N THR A 83 -9.55 -31.98 -34.07
CA THR A 83 -9.09 -33.23 -33.41
C THR A 83 -10.09 -34.38 -33.60
N ARG A 84 -11.31 -34.09 -34.05
CA ARG A 84 -12.35 -35.08 -34.26
C ARG A 84 -12.29 -35.67 -35.68
N ASP A 85 -12.79 -36.89 -35.82
CA ASP A 85 -12.91 -37.59 -37.11
C ASP A 85 -14.26 -37.35 -37.77
N LEU A 86 -15.32 -37.16 -36.99
CA LEU A 86 -16.67 -36.90 -37.43
C LEU A 86 -17.06 -35.45 -37.21
N LEU A 87 -17.64 -34.84 -38.21
CA LEU A 87 -18.22 -33.50 -38.14
C LEU A 87 -19.73 -33.60 -38.37
N ASN A 88 -20.44 -32.64 -37.79
CA ASN A 88 -21.83 -32.41 -38.14
C ASN A 88 -22.00 -32.26 -39.64
N ALA A 89 -23.01 -32.93 -40.22
CA ALA A 89 -23.24 -32.95 -41.69
C ALA A 89 -23.41 -31.55 -42.28
N ARG A 90 -24.14 -30.65 -41.59
CA ARG A 90 -24.37 -29.27 -42.04
C ARG A 90 -23.08 -28.43 -42.00
N ILE A 91 -22.25 -28.63 -40.95
CA ILE A 91 -20.93 -27.99 -40.88
C ILE A 91 -20.05 -28.45 -42.03
N SER A 92 -20.02 -29.75 -42.29
CA SER A 92 -19.24 -30.33 -43.39
C SER A 92 -19.66 -29.79 -44.75
N GLU A 93 -20.95 -29.65 -44.98
CA GLU A 93 -21.53 -29.09 -46.21
C GLU A 93 -21.19 -27.60 -46.36
N LYS A 94 -21.33 -26.81 -45.27
CA LYS A 94 -20.99 -25.38 -45.27
C LYS A 94 -19.49 -25.15 -45.48
N CYS A 95 -18.62 -25.99 -44.90
CA CYS A 95 -17.17 -25.94 -45.18
C CYS A 95 -16.85 -26.15 -46.65
N LYS A 96 -17.50 -27.14 -47.30
CA LYS A 96 -17.34 -27.38 -48.75
C LYS A 96 -17.81 -26.19 -49.59
N SER A 97 -18.98 -25.62 -49.26
CA SER A 97 -19.53 -24.47 -50.01
C SER A 97 -18.65 -23.20 -49.90
N LEU A 98 -17.95 -23.04 -48.78
CA LEU A 98 -17.03 -21.91 -48.51
C LEU A 98 -15.56 -22.21 -48.86
N ASN A 99 -15.26 -23.37 -49.48
CA ASN A 99 -13.89 -23.83 -49.81
C ASN A 99 -12.94 -23.83 -48.57
N ILE A 100 -13.43 -24.19 -47.39
CA ILE A 100 -12.62 -24.33 -46.20
C ILE A 100 -11.94 -25.69 -46.19
N THR A 101 -10.61 -25.70 -46.12
CA THR A 101 -9.84 -26.94 -45.95
C THR A 101 -9.94 -27.38 -44.48
N VAL A 102 -10.34 -28.65 -44.24
CA VAL A 102 -10.48 -29.22 -42.90
C VAL A 102 -9.61 -30.46 -42.77
N PHE A 103 -8.65 -30.38 -41.84
CA PHE A 103 -7.83 -31.53 -41.39
C PHE A 103 -8.53 -32.18 -40.19
N LYS A 104 -9.14 -33.36 -40.42
CA LYS A 104 -9.85 -34.13 -39.39
C LYS A 104 -8.91 -35.13 -38.73
N SER A 105 -9.08 -35.34 -37.42
CA SER A 105 -8.17 -36.16 -36.59
C SER A 105 -6.75 -35.63 -36.64
N TYR A 106 -6.57 -34.29 -36.64
CA TYR A 106 -5.27 -33.64 -36.55
C TYR A 106 -5.19 -32.73 -35.32
N SER A 107 -4.00 -32.57 -34.80
CA SER A 107 -3.68 -31.61 -33.73
C SER A 107 -2.58 -30.66 -34.19
N VAL A 108 -2.67 -29.41 -33.74
CA VAL A 108 -1.54 -28.49 -33.79
C VAL A 108 -0.53 -28.92 -32.74
N ILE A 109 0.71 -29.17 -33.15
CA ILE A 109 1.75 -29.66 -32.26
C ILE A 109 2.77 -28.56 -31.87
N LYS A 110 3.03 -27.62 -32.80
CA LYS A 110 3.99 -26.53 -32.57
C LYS A 110 3.72 -25.31 -33.44
N THR A 111 4.10 -24.14 -32.96
CA THR A 111 4.06 -22.89 -33.71
C THR A 111 5.43 -22.30 -33.93
N TYR A 112 5.58 -21.48 -34.97
CA TYR A 112 6.83 -20.84 -35.38
C TYR A 112 6.61 -19.37 -35.73
N GLY A 113 7.66 -18.58 -35.61
CA GLY A 113 7.69 -17.15 -35.93
C GLY A 113 8.45 -16.36 -34.82
N ASP A 114 9.04 -15.23 -35.16
CA ASP A 114 9.78 -14.40 -34.20
C ASP A 114 8.85 -13.43 -33.47
N LYS A 115 8.33 -12.43 -34.19
CA LYS A 115 7.45 -11.39 -33.59
C LYS A 115 5.97 -11.80 -33.53
N LYS A 116 5.55 -12.72 -34.42
CA LYS A 116 4.21 -13.28 -34.49
C LYS A 116 4.26 -14.65 -35.14
N VAL A 117 3.18 -15.43 -35.02
CA VAL A 117 3.01 -16.70 -35.71
C VAL A 117 3.10 -16.49 -37.20
N ASN A 118 3.85 -17.36 -37.91
CA ASN A 118 3.96 -17.39 -39.37
C ASN A 118 3.79 -18.78 -39.94
N ARG A 119 3.85 -19.82 -39.11
CA ARG A 119 3.72 -21.23 -39.51
C ARG A 119 3.35 -22.07 -38.28
N ILE A 120 2.61 -23.13 -38.52
CA ILE A 120 2.31 -24.19 -37.56
C ILE A 120 2.68 -25.55 -38.11
N GLU A 121 2.96 -26.47 -37.20
CA GLU A 121 3.03 -27.92 -37.49
C GLU A 121 1.78 -28.60 -36.98
N ILE A 122 1.22 -29.49 -37.82
CA ILE A 122 0.10 -30.33 -37.44
C ILE A 122 0.48 -31.79 -37.65
N GLN A 123 -0.15 -32.67 -36.90
CA GLN A 123 0.06 -34.12 -37.02
C GLN A 123 -1.23 -34.87 -36.72
N GLN A 124 -1.41 -36.00 -37.34
CA GLN A 124 -2.58 -36.85 -37.16
C GLN A 124 -2.63 -37.44 -35.75
N VAL A 125 -3.83 -37.58 -35.20
CA VAL A 125 -4.09 -38.13 -33.87
C VAL A 125 -4.76 -39.49 -34.02
N ASP A 126 -4.17 -40.54 -33.45
CA ASP A 126 -4.85 -41.81 -33.22
C ASP A 126 -5.61 -41.73 -31.89
N LYS A 127 -6.95 -41.67 -31.97
CA LYS A 127 -7.82 -41.56 -30.78
C LYS A 127 -7.78 -42.80 -29.91
N ASN A 128 -7.65 -43.97 -30.47
CA ASN A 128 -7.69 -45.22 -29.71
C ASN A 128 -6.43 -45.36 -28.83
N GLN A 129 -5.31 -44.81 -29.29
CA GLN A 129 -4.03 -44.86 -28.59
C GLN A 129 -3.68 -43.53 -27.91
N ASN A 130 -4.46 -42.47 -28.18
CA ASN A 130 -4.18 -41.10 -27.75
C ASN A 130 -2.72 -40.71 -28.05
N GLN A 131 -2.28 -40.96 -29.29
CA GLN A 131 -0.92 -40.73 -29.76
C GLN A 131 -0.93 -39.96 -31.08
N LEU A 132 0.15 -39.19 -31.30
CA LEU A 132 0.42 -38.58 -32.59
C LEU A 132 1.00 -39.61 -33.56
N THR A 133 0.44 -39.69 -34.78
CA THR A 133 0.82 -40.65 -35.82
C THR A 133 0.98 -39.95 -37.18
N GLY A 134 1.60 -40.64 -38.14
CA GLY A 134 1.81 -40.08 -39.45
C GLY A 134 2.91 -39.04 -39.55
N GLU A 135 3.00 -38.40 -40.71
CA GLU A 135 3.99 -37.36 -40.99
C GLU A 135 3.53 -36.01 -40.41
N VAL A 136 4.51 -35.13 -40.12
CA VAL A 136 4.23 -33.76 -39.71
C VAL A 136 3.97 -32.90 -40.94
N GLU A 137 2.86 -32.21 -40.96
CA GLU A 137 2.50 -31.27 -42.02
C GLU A 137 2.68 -29.83 -41.55
N ASN A 138 3.02 -28.94 -42.48
CA ASN A 138 3.27 -27.53 -42.21
C ASN A 138 2.20 -26.66 -42.87
N ILE A 139 1.65 -25.70 -42.09
CA ILE A 139 0.69 -24.71 -42.60
C ILE A 139 1.21 -23.32 -42.33
N HIS A 140 1.33 -22.51 -43.38
CA HIS A 140 1.66 -21.08 -43.23
C HIS A 140 0.39 -20.30 -42.84
N THR A 141 0.53 -19.49 -41.77
CA THR A 141 -0.59 -18.76 -41.21
C THR A 141 -0.10 -17.50 -40.49
N ASP A 142 -0.89 -16.44 -40.45
CA ASP A 142 -0.60 -15.23 -39.72
C ASP A 142 -1.51 -15.04 -38.49
N CYS A 143 -2.46 -15.97 -38.28
CA CYS A 143 -3.33 -16.00 -37.11
C CYS A 143 -3.77 -17.42 -36.80
N VAL A 144 -3.70 -17.82 -35.54
CA VAL A 144 -4.24 -19.08 -35.04
C VAL A 144 -5.37 -18.77 -34.06
N LEU A 145 -6.57 -19.21 -34.42
CA LEU A 145 -7.73 -19.19 -33.54
C LEU A 145 -7.88 -20.55 -32.87
N MET A 146 -8.00 -20.61 -31.55
CA MET A 146 -8.16 -21.88 -30.85
C MET A 146 -9.44 -21.93 -30.04
N SER A 147 -10.05 -23.10 -29.96
CA SER A 147 -11.23 -23.40 -29.15
C SER A 147 -11.22 -24.83 -28.67
N GLY A 148 -11.03 -25.05 -27.40
CA GLY A 148 -11.02 -26.36 -26.75
C GLY A 148 -12.36 -26.75 -26.11
N GLY A 149 -13.45 -26.06 -26.47
CA GLY A 149 -14.77 -26.20 -25.87
C GLY A 149 -15.03 -25.12 -24.80
N TRP A 150 -16.04 -25.34 -23.99
CA TRP A 150 -16.55 -24.35 -23.07
C TRP A 150 -16.57 -24.87 -21.63
N ASN A 151 -16.11 -24.07 -20.69
CA ASN A 151 -16.16 -24.34 -19.26
C ASN A 151 -17.33 -23.57 -18.61
N PRO A 152 -18.37 -24.24 -18.09
CA PRO A 152 -19.42 -23.59 -17.32
C PRO A 152 -18.86 -22.71 -16.21
N ALA A 153 -19.47 -21.55 -15.98
CA ALA A 153 -19.02 -20.59 -14.98
C ALA A 153 -19.47 -21.01 -13.55
N VAL A 154 -18.97 -22.13 -13.07
CA VAL A 154 -19.42 -22.80 -11.83
C VAL A 154 -18.86 -22.22 -10.52
N GLN A 155 -18.05 -21.15 -10.61
CA GLN A 155 -17.32 -20.59 -9.46
C GLN A 155 -18.25 -20.16 -8.33
N LEU A 156 -19.30 -19.37 -8.63
CA LEU A 156 -20.26 -18.91 -7.62
C LEU A 156 -21.09 -20.05 -7.05
N PHE A 157 -21.37 -21.08 -7.85
CA PHE A 157 -22.03 -22.30 -7.37
C PHE A 157 -21.14 -23.05 -6.38
N SER A 158 -19.88 -23.24 -6.71
CA SER A 158 -18.89 -23.88 -5.83
C SER A 158 -18.64 -23.07 -4.56
N GLN A 159 -18.56 -21.72 -4.64
CA GLN A 159 -18.40 -20.84 -3.46
C GLN A 159 -19.60 -20.93 -2.51
N SER A 160 -20.81 -21.22 -3.01
CA SER A 160 -21.99 -21.51 -2.19
C SER A 160 -22.04 -22.97 -1.69
N ARG A 161 -20.92 -23.68 -1.72
CA ARG A 161 -20.73 -25.08 -1.29
C ARG A 161 -21.42 -26.13 -2.18
N GLY A 162 -21.96 -25.76 -3.34
CA GLY A 162 -22.47 -26.67 -4.32
C GLY A 162 -21.40 -27.67 -4.78
N LYS A 163 -21.75 -28.91 -5.00
CA LYS A 163 -20.84 -29.95 -5.47
C LYS A 163 -20.85 -30.01 -7.00
N LEU A 164 -19.67 -30.21 -7.55
CA LEU A 164 -19.46 -30.35 -8.98
C LEU A 164 -19.23 -31.83 -9.32
N LYS A 165 -19.64 -32.22 -10.55
CA LYS A 165 -19.25 -33.48 -11.18
C LYS A 165 -18.60 -33.21 -12.53
N TYR A 166 -17.74 -34.11 -12.97
CA TYR A 166 -17.17 -34.05 -14.30
C TYR A 166 -18.12 -34.74 -15.31
N ASP A 167 -18.48 -34.04 -16.37
CA ASP A 167 -19.30 -34.56 -17.43
C ASP A 167 -18.42 -34.95 -18.64
N LEU A 168 -18.35 -36.26 -18.94
CA LEU A 168 -17.51 -36.79 -20.01
C LEU A 168 -18.01 -36.39 -21.43
N LYS A 169 -19.29 -36.03 -21.57
CA LYS A 169 -19.84 -35.63 -22.89
C LYS A 169 -19.33 -34.28 -23.35
N ILE A 170 -19.14 -33.36 -22.38
CA ILE A 170 -18.67 -32.00 -22.63
C ILE A 170 -17.27 -31.75 -22.06
N ASN A 171 -16.67 -32.78 -21.47
CA ASN A 171 -15.32 -32.75 -20.90
C ASN A 171 -15.05 -31.55 -19.98
N THR A 172 -15.96 -31.31 -19.01
CA THR A 172 -15.83 -30.22 -18.05
C THR A 172 -16.65 -30.47 -16.78
N PHE A 173 -16.47 -29.61 -15.79
CA PHE A 173 -17.25 -29.67 -14.56
C PHE A 173 -18.59 -28.95 -14.69
N VAL A 174 -19.64 -29.61 -14.23
CA VAL A 174 -21.01 -29.06 -14.18
C VAL A 174 -21.54 -29.13 -12.75
N PRO A 175 -22.55 -28.31 -12.39
CA PRO A 175 -23.26 -28.43 -11.12
C PRO A 175 -23.86 -29.84 -10.93
N ASP A 176 -23.72 -30.37 -9.69
CA ASP A 176 -24.29 -31.67 -9.31
C ASP A 176 -25.22 -31.53 -8.12
N LYS A 177 -24.69 -31.38 -6.91
CA LYS A 177 -25.48 -31.31 -5.68
C LYS A 177 -25.65 -29.88 -5.20
N ILE A 178 -26.88 -29.42 -5.18
CA ILE A 178 -27.30 -28.11 -4.68
C ILE A 178 -27.42 -28.18 -3.15
N ILE A 179 -26.87 -27.20 -2.44
CA ILE A 179 -26.94 -27.10 -0.96
C ILE A 179 -27.84 -25.95 -0.53
N GLU A 180 -27.83 -24.81 -1.26
CA GLU A 180 -28.64 -23.63 -1.01
C GLU A 180 -29.83 -23.58 -2.01
N ASN A 181 -30.86 -22.79 -1.71
CA ASN A 181 -31.94 -22.53 -2.65
C ASN A 181 -31.42 -21.71 -3.83
N GLN A 182 -30.98 -22.40 -4.86
CA GLN A 182 -30.46 -21.81 -6.11
C GLN A 182 -30.79 -22.72 -7.27
N LYS A 183 -31.02 -22.12 -8.44
CA LYS A 183 -31.10 -22.81 -9.72
C LYS A 183 -29.94 -22.39 -10.60
N ILE A 184 -29.41 -23.35 -11.35
CA ILE A 184 -28.33 -23.13 -12.30
C ILE A 184 -28.92 -23.45 -13.68
N ILE A 185 -28.81 -22.52 -14.61
CA ILE A 185 -29.46 -22.61 -15.90
C ILE A 185 -28.50 -22.27 -17.06
N GLY A 186 -28.83 -22.70 -18.23
CA GLY A 186 -28.12 -22.38 -19.45
C GLY A 186 -26.72 -22.99 -19.52
N SER A 187 -25.80 -22.35 -20.21
CA SER A 187 -24.44 -22.87 -20.39
C SER A 187 -23.64 -22.91 -19.06
N ASN A 188 -24.12 -22.23 -18.02
CA ASN A 188 -23.62 -22.40 -16.67
C ASN A 188 -23.94 -23.80 -16.08
N ASN A 189 -24.99 -24.45 -16.58
CA ASN A 189 -25.40 -25.84 -16.26
C ASN A 189 -24.91 -26.86 -17.31
N GLY A 190 -24.04 -26.45 -18.23
CA GLY A 190 -23.56 -27.31 -19.31
C GLY A 190 -24.53 -27.44 -20.48
N GLN A 191 -25.61 -26.68 -20.51
CA GLN A 191 -26.55 -26.66 -21.66
C GLN A 191 -26.12 -25.61 -22.66
N PHE A 192 -25.79 -26.02 -23.88
CA PHE A 192 -25.29 -25.11 -24.93
C PHE A 192 -26.25 -24.93 -26.11
N ASN A 193 -27.36 -25.68 -26.15
CA ASN A 193 -28.40 -25.48 -27.14
C ASN A 193 -29.26 -24.27 -26.78
N LEU A 194 -29.44 -23.30 -27.68
CA LEU A 194 -30.14 -22.06 -27.44
C LEU A 194 -31.61 -22.27 -27.08
N GLN A 195 -32.29 -23.15 -27.79
CA GLN A 195 -33.71 -23.44 -27.56
C GLN A 195 -33.93 -24.07 -26.18
N GLU A 196 -33.10 -25.04 -25.82
CA GLU A 196 -33.15 -25.69 -24.53
C GLU A 196 -32.84 -24.73 -23.42
N ASN A 197 -31.85 -23.86 -23.62
CA ASN A 197 -31.51 -22.78 -22.66
C ASN A 197 -32.69 -21.84 -22.40
N LEU A 198 -33.37 -21.41 -23.44
CA LEU A 198 -34.51 -20.53 -23.32
C LEU A 198 -35.68 -21.21 -22.59
N ASN A 199 -35.94 -22.48 -22.88
CA ASN A 199 -36.98 -23.27 -22.22
C ASN A 199 -36.63 -23.47 -20.73
N GLU A 200 -35.40 -23.91 -20.41
CA GLU A 200 -34.93 -24.09 -19.05
C GLU A 200 -35.02 -22.81 -18.23
N SER A 201 -34.62 -21.68 -18.82
CA SER A 201 -34.65 -20.36 -18.16
C SER A 201 -36.07 -19.91 -17.88
N PHE A 202 -36.98 -20.14 -18.80
CA PHE A 202 -38.39 -19.81 -18.65
C PHE A 202 -39.04 -20.64 -17.54
N GLU A 203 -38.80 -21.94 -17.52
CA GLU A 203 -39.28 -22.86 -16.47
C GLU A 203 -38.72 -22.50 -15.09
N ALA A 204 -37.45 -22.11 -15.02
CA ALA A 204 -36.85 -21.65 -13.78
C ALA A 204 -37.51 -20.39 -13.26
N GLY A 205 -37.77 -19.40 -14.13
CA GLY A 205 -38.45 -18.16 -13.76
C GLY A 205 -39.87 -18.41 -13.24
N ILE A 206 -40.64 -19.27 -13.94
CA ILE A 206 -42.00 -19.67 -13.48
C ILE A 206 -41.93 -20.37 -12.11
N ALA A 207 -41.01 -21.30 -11.93
CA ALA A 207 -40.86 -22.00 -10.66
C ALA A 207 -40.52 -21.04 -9.53
N ALA A 208 -39.61 -20.06 -9.78
CA ALA A 208 -39.27 -19.02 -8.80
C ALA A 208 -40.46 -18.14 -8.43
N ALA A 209 -41.25 -17.73 -9.42
CA ALA A 209 -42.46 -16.94 -9.18
C ALA A 209 -43.51 -17.71 -8.34
N ASN A 210 -43.74 -18.97 -8.65
CA ASN A 210 -44.65 -19.84 -7.93
C ASN A 210 -44.20 -20.08 -6.46
N GLU A 211 -42.91 -20.28 -6.21
CA GLU A 211 -42.37 -20.41 -4.86
C GLU A 211 -42.56 -19.15 -4.01
N LEU A 212 -42.66 -17.98 -4.67
CA LEU A 212 -42.94 -16.70 -4.03
C LEU A 212 -44.45 -16.35 -3.98
N ASN A 213 -45.34 -17.33 -4.32
CA ASN A 213 -46.79 -17.18 -4.39
C ASN A 213 -47.29 -16.13 -5.41
N PHE A 214 -46.54 -15.93 -6.47
CA PHE A 214 -47.04 -15.20 -7.64
C PHE A 214 -47.68 -16.21 -8.63
N ASN A 215 -48.84 -15.91 -9.15
CA ASN A 215 -49.46 -16.74 -10.19
C ASN A 215 -48.62 -16.68 -11.45
N SER A 216 -48.27 -17.85 -11.98
CA SER A 216 -47.46 -17.95 -13.18
C SER A 216 -48.16 -17.43 -14.42
N VAL A 217 -47.39 -16.79 -15.27
CA VAL A 217 -47.81 -16.36 -16.61
C VAL A 217 -47.80 -17.56 -17.58
N GLU A 218 -48.54 -17.50 -18.68
CA GLU A 218 -48.51 -18.52 -19.72
C GLU A 218 -47.07 -18.76 -20.26
N LYS A 219 -46.74 -20.03 -20.49
CA LYS A 219 -45.44 -20.41 -21.04
C LYS A 219 -45.32 -19.88 -22.48
N VAL A 220 -44.35 -18.99 -22.68
CA VAL A 220 -43.99 -18.54 -24.04
C VAL A 220 -43.01 -19.55 -24.62
N ASN A 221 -43.44 -20.24 -25.71
CA ASN A 221 -42.57 -21.12 -26.46
C ASN A 221 -41.80 -20.29 -27.48
N TRP A 222 -40.47 -20.35 -27.39
CA TRP A 222 -39.64 -19.80 -28.45
C TRP A 222 -39.72 -20.66 -29.70
N THR A 223 -40.03 -20.06 -30.84
CA THR A 223 -40.28 -20.75 -32.11
C THR A 223 -39.14 -20.59 -33.14
N GLY A 224 -38.03 -19.94 -32.75
CA GLY A 224 -36.83 -19.83 -33.59
C GLY A 224 -36.21 -21.21 -33.87
N LYS A 225 -35.63 -21.36 -35.02
CA LYS A 225 -34.86 -22.59 -35.37
C LYS A 225 -33.39 -22.29 -35.31
N GLU A 226 -32.63 -23.09 -34.55
CA GLU A 226 -31.18 -23.11 -34.72
C GLU A 226 -30.83 -23.73 -36.10
N GLU A 227 -29.97 -23.06 -36.85
CA GLU A 227 -29.51 -23.57 -38.14
C GLU A 227 -28.59 -24.78 -37.97
N ILE A 228 -27.83 -24.82 -36.85
CA ILE A 228 -26.86 -25.88 -36.55
C ILE A 228 -27.06 -26.33 -35.11
N GLU A 229 -27.30 -27.62 -34.91
CA GLU A 229 -27.25 -28.26 -33.60
C GLU A 229 -25.79 -28.55 -33.26
N PHE A 230 -25.29 -27.94 -32.18
CA PHE A 230 -23.90 -28.06 -31.78
C PHE A 230 -23.64 -29.35 -31.02
N THR A 231 -22.67 -30.13 -31.49
CA THR A 231 -22.14 -31.29 -30.76
C THR A 231 -20.85 -30.91 -30.04
N HIS A 232 -20.70 -31.39 -28.82
CA HIS A 232 -19.46 -31.21 -28.06
C HIS A 232 -18.52 -32.38 -28.33
N SER A 233 -17.28 -32.19 -27.91
CA SER A 233 -16.19 -33.09 -28.19
C SER A 233 -16.14 -34.24 -27.19
N ASP A 234 -15.99 -35.45 -27.66
CA ASP A 234 -15.57 -36.62 -26.87
C ASP A 234 -14.05 -36.67 -26.65
N VAL A 235 -13.33 -35.67 -27.12
CA VAL A 235 -11.87 -35.63 -27.06
C VAL A 235 -11.40 -34.91 -25.79
N GLU A 236 -10.51 -35.56 -25.07
CA GLU A 236 -9.89 -34.98 -23.86
C GLU A 236 -9.32 -33.59 -24.12
N PRO A 237 -9.44 -32.64 -23.17
CA PRO A 237 -8.98 -31.28 -23.34
C PRO A 237 -7.48 -31.16 -23.60
N TYR A 238 -6.70 -32.05 -23.03
CA TYR A 238 -5.25 -32.11 -23.19
C TYR A 238 -4.83 -33.21 -24.12
N MET A 239 -4.44 -32.83 -25.35
CA MET A 239 -4.12 -33.74 -26.46
C MET A 239 -2.68 -33.71 -26.90
N LEU A 240 -1.75 -33.48 -26.08
CA LEU A 240 -0.37 -33.76 -26.43
C LEU A 240 -0.13 -35.25 -26.26
N GLY A 241 0.39 -35.86 -27.35
CA GLY A 241 0.82 -37.25 -27.32
C GLY A 241 1.55 -37.54 -26.03
N LYS A 242 1.13 -38.54 -25.31
CA LYS A 242 1.38 -38.91 -23.91
C LYS A 242 2.85 -38.90 -23.44
N LYS A 243 3.81 -38.49 -24.20
CA LYS A 243 5.18 -38.85 -23.90
C LYS A 243 6.18 -37.76 -23.69
N LYS A 244 6.04 -36.53 -24.12
CA LYS A 244 7.06 -35.51 -23.77
C LYS A 244 6.61 -34.09 -24.14
N VAL A 245 6.68 -33.20 -23.16
CA VAL A 245 6.93 -31.79 -23.42
C VAL A 245 8.12 -31.66 -24.34
N THR A 246 7.95 -31.06 -25.50
CA THR A 246 9.03 -30.88 -26.47
C THR A 246 10.15 -30.10 -25.85
N LYS A 247 11.35 -30.65 -25.79
CA LYS A 247 12.51 -30.00 -25.18
C LYS A 247 12.75 -28.63 -25.82
N GLY A 248 12.79 -27.58 -25.02
CA GLY A 248 13.02 -26.22 -25.47
C GLY A 248 11.76 -25.46 -25.94
N SER A 249 10.57 -26.08 -25.89
CA SER A 249 9.29 -25.41 -26.17
C SER A 249 8.43 -25.33 -24.93
N LYS A 250 7.62 -24.27 -24.81
CA LYS A 250 6.69 -24.06 -23.72
C LYS A 250 5.27 -24.46 -24.14
N HIS A 251 4.56 -25.13 -23.26
CA HIS A 251 3.16 -25.55 -23.46
C HIS A 251 2.35 -24.90 -22.35
N PHE A 252 1.89 -23.68 -22.56
CA PHE A 252 1.16 -22.93 -21.53
C PHE A 252 -0.20 -23.56 -21.26
N ILE A 253 -0.45 -23.81 -19.98
CA ILE A 253 -1.74 -24.25 -19.43
C ILE A 253 -2.46 -23.07 -18.81
N ASP A 254 -1.74 -22.26 -18.03
CA ASP A 254 -2.24 -21.04 -17.40
C ASP A 254 -1.46 -19.83 -17.92
N PHE A 255 -2.10 -19.06 -18.80
CA PHE A 255 -1.50 -17.87 -19.41
C PHE A 255 -1.40 -16.69 -18.42
N GLN A 256 -2.23 -16.66 -17.38
CA GLN A 256 -2.22 -15.58 -16.42
C GLN A 256 -1.04 -15.69 -15.44
N ASN A 257 -0.68 -16.92 -15.09
CA ASN A 257 0.36 -17.21 -14.11
C ASN A 257 1.62 -17.85 -14.72
N ASP A 258 1.72 -17.84 -16.06
CA ASP A 258 2.85 -18.41 -16.82
C ASP A 258 3.15 -19.88 -16.48
N VAL A 259 2.11 -20.67 -16.18
CA VAL A 259 2.28 -22.09 -15.86
C VAL A 259 2.21 -22.95 -17.10
N THR A 260 3.22 -23.78 -17.28
CA THR A 260 3.35 -24.72 -18.40
C THR A 260 3.05 -26.16 -17.98
N ALA A 261 2.87 -27.05 -18.98
CA ALA A 261 2.78 -28.47 -18.73
C ALA A 261 4.02 -29.02 -18.00
N ALA A 262 5.21 -28.47 -18.28
CA ALA A 262 6.45 -28.88 -17.61
C ALA A 262 6.42 -28.60 -16.10
N ASP A 263 5.77 -27.51 -15.67
CA ASP A 263 5.63 -27.16 -14.25
C ASP A 263 4.71 -28.14 -13.54
N ILE A 264 3.63 -28.57 -14.21
CA ILE A 264 2.73 -29.62 -13.66
C ILE A 264 3.48 -30.96 -13.54
N PHE A 265 4.23 -31.36 -14.57
CA PHE A 265 5.07 -32.58 -14.48
C PHE A 265 6.10 -32.49 -13.35
N LEU A 266 6.73 -31.34 -13.19
CA LEU A 266 7.70 -31.09 -12.11
C LEU A 266 7.02 -31.24 -10.74
N ALA A 267 5.89 -30.57 -10.54
CA ALA A 267 5.13 -30.66 -9.28
C ALA A 267 4.79 -32.11 -8.93
N GLN A 268 4.29 -32.88 -9.90
CA GLN A 268 3.97 -34.31 -9.67
C GLN A 268 5.20 -35.14 -9.35
N ARG A 269 6.31 -34.93 -10.04
CA ARG A 269 7.59 -35.60 -9.77
C ARG A 269 8.12 -35.32 -8.36
N GLU A 270 7.87 -34.10 -7.85
CA GLU A 270 8.26 -33.69 -6.50
C GLU A 270 7.25 -34.10 -5.41
N GLY A 271 6.19 -34.84 -5.78
CA GLY A 271 5.24 -35.44 -4.85
C GLY A 271 4.00 -34.61 -4.53
N TYR A 272 3.74 -33.51 -5.26
CA TYR A 272 2.53 -32.71 -5.07
C TYR A 272 1.34 -33.33 -5.82
N VAL A 273 0.85 -34.45 -5.34
CA VAL A 273 -0.20 -35.26 -6.02
C VAL A 273 -1.59 -34.61 -5.94
N SER A 274 -1.91 -33.94 -4.82
CA SER A 274 -3.19 -33.25 -4.65
C SER A 274 -3.29 -32.03 -5.56
N VAL A 275 -4.44 -31.85 -6.20
CA VAL A 275 -4.71 -30.67 -7.06
C VAL A 275 -4.51 -29.34 -6.31
N GLU A 276 -4.91 -29.27 -5.05
CA GLU A 276 -4.72 -28.07 -4.21
C GLU A 276 -3.25 -27.80 -3.88
N HIS A 277 -2.43 -28.82 -3.74
CA HIS A 277 -0.99 -28.67 -3.55
C HIS A 277 -0.28 -28.29 -4.84
N THR A 278 -0.63 -28.96 -5.96
CA THR A 278 -0.13 -28.62 -7.29
C THR A 278 -0.45 -27.16 -7.62
N LYS A 279 -1.68 -26.70 -7.34
CA LYS A 279 -2.09 -25.31 -7.51
C LYS A 279 -1.18 -24.34 -6.72
N ARG A 280 -0.87 -24.65 -5.47
CA ARG A 280 -0.02 -23.76 -4.64
C ARG A 280 1.45 -23.78 -5.06
N TYR A 281 1.94 -24.91 -5.48
CA TYR A 281 3.31 -25.06 -5.94
C TYR A 281 3.56 -24.34 -7.27
N THR A 282 2.63 -24.49 -8.23
CA THR A 282 2.78 -23.95 -9.60
C THR A 282 2.09 -22.59 -9.82
N THR A 283 1.25 -22.14 -8.89
CA THR A 283 0.32 -21.03 -9.05
C THR A 283 -0.81 -21.23 -10.08
N THR A 284 -0.98 -22.43 -10.61
CA THR A 284 -2.05 -22.75 -11.58
C THR A 284 -3.43 -22.43 -11.01
N GLY A 285 -4.20 -21.65 -11.74
CA GLY A 285 -5.58 -21.29 -11.35
C GLY A 285 -5.65 -20.37 -10.13
N MET A 286 -4.61 -19.65 -9.82
CA MET A 286 -4.58 -18.62 -8.77
C MET A 286 -4.94 -17.23 -9.34
N GLY A 287 -4.98 -16.24 -8.45
CA GLY A 287 -5.21 -14.85 -8.81
C GLY A 287 -6.62 -14.57 -9.33
N THR A 288 -6.76 -13.57 -10.17
CA THR A 288 -8.05 -13.04 -10.63
C THR A 288 -8.81 -13.96 -11.56
N ASP A 289 -8.12 -14.84 -12.28
CA ASP A 289 -8.74 -15.82 -13.17
C ASP A 289 -9.37 -16.99 -12.38
N GLN A 290 -8.81 -17.38 -11.25
CA GLN A 290 -9.25 -18.54 -10.47
C GLN A 290 -9.36 -19.83 -11.31
N GLY A 291 -8.55 -19.95 -12.37
CA GLY A 291 -8.49 -21.12 -13.23
C GLY A 291 -9.66 -21.32 -14.17
N LYS A 292 -10.41 -20.26 -14.51
CA LYS A 292 -11.56 -20.33 -15.42
C LYS A 292 -11.21 -20.94 -16.78
N THR A 293 -10.01 -20.64 -17.26
CA THR A 293 -9.51 -21.12 -18.55
C THR A 293 -8.48 -22.25 -18.42
N SER A 294 -7.79 -22.36 -17.29
CA SER A 294 -6.65 -23.27 -17.10
C SER A 294 -6.97 -24.56 -16.36
N ASN A 295 -7.90 -24.54 -15.40
CA ASN A 295 -8.10 -25.68 -14.48
C ASN A 295 -8.40 -26.99 -15.19
N VAL A 296 -9.30 -27.00 -16.18
CA VAL A 296 -9.68 -28.25 -16.87
C VAL A 296 -8.50 -28.87 -17.60
N ASN A 297 -7.66 -28.05 -18.26
CA ASN A 297 -6.44 -28.50 -18.93
C ASN A 297 -5.40 -29.06 -17.92
N ALA A 298 -5.23 -28.39 -16.78
CA ALA A 298 -4.32 -28.84 -15.74
C ALA A 298 -4.76 -30.18 -15.14
N LEU A 299 -6.06 -30.32 -14.86
CA LEU A 299 -6.64 -31.55 -14.31
C LEU A 299 -6.60 -32.71 -15.30
N ALA A 300 -6.83 -32.46 -16.60
CA ALA A 300 -6.68 -33.46 -17.65
C ALA A 300 -5.24 -33.96 -17.76
N LEU A 301 -4.24 -33.04 -17.60
CA LEU A 301 -2.84 -33.44 -17.56
C LEU A 301 -2.51 -34.28 -16.31
N MET A 302 -3.01 -33.87 -15.13
CA MET A 302 -2.83 -34.62 -13.89
C MET A 302 -3.50 -36.00 -13.98
N SER A 303 -4.70 -36.08 -14.55
CA SER A 303 -5.42 -37.34 -14.85
C SER A 303 -4.52 -38.28 -15.66
N HIS A 304 -3.91 -37.76 -16.72
CA HIS A 304 -2.98 -38.50 -17.54
C HIS A 304 -1.74 -38.97 -16.75
N ILE A 305 -1.10 -38.10 -15.96
CA ILE A 305 0.11 -38.43 -15.19
C ILE A 305 -0.17 -39.54 -14.17
N HIS A 306 -1.32 -39.49 -13.50
CA HIS A 306 -1.72 -40.45 -12.47
C HIS A 306 -2.46 -41.67 -13.01
N ASN A 307 -2.80 -41.69 -14.28
CA ASN A 307 -3.63 -42.73 -14.90
C ASN A 307 -4.95 -42.94 -14.14
N LYS A 308 -5.63 -41.83 -13.81
CA LYS A 308 -6.88 -41.77 -13.07
C LYS A 308 -7.89 -40.91 -13.85
N PRO A 309 -9.19 -41.19 -13.79
CA PRO A 309 -10.19 -40.29 -14.36
C PRO A 309 -10.18 -38.91 -13.72
N VAL A 310 -10.60 -37.88 -14.47
CA VAL A 310 -10.53 -36.47 -14.00
C VAL A 310 -11.37 -36.23 -12.73
N ASP A 311 -12.50 -36.91 -12.59
CA ASP A 311 -13.36 -36.83 -11.39
C ASP A 311 -12.67 -37.35 -10.12
N GLU A 312 -11.78 -38.35 -10.24
CA GLU A 312 -10.97 -38.84 -9.13
C GLU A 312 -9.78 -37.91 -8.79
N ILE A 313 -9.27 -37.14 -9.73
CA ILE A 313 -8.29 -36.09 -9.48
C ILE A 313 -8.91 -34.98 -8.64
N GLY A 314 -10.20 -34.71 -8.83
CA GLY A 314 -10.95 -33.68 -8.15
C GLY A 314 -10.85 -32.31 -8.84
N HIS A 315 -11.24 -31.27 -8.12
CA HIS A 315 -11.19 -29.91 -8.62
C HIS A 315 -10.67 -28.93 -7.56
N THR A 316 -10.22 -27.77 -7.98
CA THR A 316 -9.74 -26.72 -7.07
C THR A 316 -10.92 -25.99 -6.42
N THR A 317 -10.70 -25.51 -5.18
CA THR A 317 -11.65 -24.63 -4.52
C THR A 317 -11.54 -23.20 -5.10
N PHE A 318 -12.65 -22.69 -5.58
CA PHE A 318 -12.72 -21.32 -6.08
C PHE A 318 -12.88 -20.32 -4.94
N ARG A 319 -12.04 -19.29 -4.92
CA ARG A 319 -12.03 -18.25 -3.89
C ARG A 319 -12.61 -16.94 -4.43
N PRO A 320 -13.32 -16.14 -3.62
CA PRO A 320 -13.66 -14.78 -3.98
C PRO A 320 -12.38 -13.91 -4.14
N PRO A 321 -12.41 -12.86 -4.98
CA PRO A 321 -13.54 -12.43 -5.80
C PRO A 321 -13.74 -13.30 -7.05
N TYR A 322 -14.98 -13.44 -7.50
CA TYR A 322 -15.31 -14.17 -8.73
C TYR A 322 -14.78 -13.45 -10.00
N ALA A 323 -14.83 -12.15 -10.01
CA ALA A 323 -14.30 -11.30 -11.07
C ALA A 323 -13.24 -10.33 -10.49
N PRO A 324 -12.28 -9.88 -11.30
CA PRO A 324 -11.34 -8.84 -10.89
C PRO A 324 -12.07 -7.64 -10.32
N GLN A 325 -11.64 -7.19 -9.13
CA GLN A 325 -12.18 -6.01 -8.48
C GLN A 325 -11.25 -4.84 -8.71
N THR A 326 -11.78 -3.71 -9.13
CA THR A 326 -10.99 -2.48 -9.23
C THR A 326 -10.73 -1.91 -7.84
N ILE A 327 -9.60 -1.27 -7.65
CA ILE A 327 -9.28 -0.56 -6.40
C ILE A 327 -10.36 0.47 -6.08
N GLY A 328 -10.89 1.18 -7.09
CA GLY A 328 -11.97 2.13 -6.92
C GLY A 328 -13.28 1.51 -6.39
N ALA A 329 -13.60 0.27 -6.83
CA ALA A 329 -14.78 -0.44 -6.30
C ALA A 329 -14.59 -0.84 -4.83
N ILE A 330 -13.37 -1.25 -4.45
CA ILE A 330 -13.02 -1.59 -3.06
C ILE A 330 -13.03 -0.32 -2.19
N ALA A 331 -12.43 0.76 -2.66
CA ALA A 331 -12.37 2.04 -1.96
C ALA A 331 -13.78 2.63 -1.73
N GLY A 332 -14.72 2.39 -2.64
CA GLY A 332 -16.09 2.89 -2.53
C GLY A 332 -16.13 4.41 -2.43
N ARG A 333 -16.60 4.93 -1.28
CA ARG A 333 -16.67 6.37 -0.99
C ARG A 333 -15.37 6.94 -0.42
N SER A 334 -14.42 6.09 -0.03
CA SER A 334 -13.14 6.51 0.56
C SER A 334 -12.19 6.97 -0.54
N VAL A 335 -12.46 8.12 -1.13
CA VAL A 335 -11.66 8.76 -2.19
C VAL A 335 -11.36 10.21 -1.80
N ASP A 336 -10.30 10.78 -2.36
CA ASP A 336 -9.86 12.16 -2.11
C ASP A 336 -9.82 12.49 -0.59
N LYS A 337 -10.50 13.54 -0.17
CA LYS A 337 -10.53 13.99 1.23
C LYS A 337 -11.18 13.01 2.21
N LEU A 338 -11.98 12.06 1.74
CA LEU A 338 -12.52 10.99 2.61
C LEU A 338 -11.51 9.86 2.81
N PHE A 339 -10.58 9.68 1.89
CA PHE A 339 -9.50 8.71 2.00
C PHE A 339 -8.30 9.31 2.74
N ASP A 340 -7.90 10.52 2.39
CA ASP A 340 -6.81 11.27 3.01
C ASP A 340 -7.30 12.64 3.49
N PRO A 341 -7.95 12.68 4.69
CA PRO A 341 -8.52 13.90 5.21
C PRO A 341 -7.43 14.90 5.61
N GLU A 342 -7.62 16.14 5.21
CA GLU A 342 -6.77 17.24 5.70
C GLU A 342 -7.13 17.59 7.14
N ARG A 343 -6.13 17.56 8.03
CA ARG A 343 -6.27 18.02 9.42
C ARG A 343 -5.82 19.48 9.52
N LYS A 344 -6.63 20.29 10.16
CA LYS A 344 -6.44 21.74 10.29
C LYS A 344 -6.51 22.15 11.74
N THR A 345 -5.67 23.09 12.13
CA THR A 345 -5.74 23.71 13.46
C THR A 345 -6.92 24.69 13.52
N SER A 346 -7.31 25.11 14.72
CA SER A 346 -8.35 26.13 14.88
C SER A 346 -7.93 27.53 14.39
N MET A 347 -6.64 27.76 14.16
CA MET A 347 -6.09 29.00 13.58
C MET A 347 -5.90 28.92 12.07
N HIS A 348 -6.15 27.79 11.44
CA HIS A 348 -5.85 27.56 10.01
C HIS A 348 -6.40 28.64 9.08
N GLU A 349 -7.67 29.02 9.25
CA GLU A 349 -8.30 30.02 8.39
C GLU A 349 -7.61 31.40 8.55
N TRP A 350 -7.20 31.76 9.78
CA TRP A 350 -6.41 32.98 9.99
C TRP A 350 -5.07 32.92 9.23
N HIS A 351 -4.40 31.76 9.23
CA HIS A 351 -3.15 31.57 8.49
C HIS A 351 -3.35 31.73 6.97
N VAL A 352 -4.46 31.17 6.44
CA VAL A 352 -4.83 31.33 5.02
C VAL A 352 -5.10 32.81 4.69
N GLU A 353 -5.89 33.50 5.51
CA GLU A 353 -6.21 34.93 5.36
C GLU A 353 -4.93 35.81 5.36
N ASN A 354 -3.91 35.39 6.12
CA ASN A 354 -2.62 36.06 6.22
C ASN A 354 -1.54 35.48 5.30
N LYS A 355 -1.96 34.72 4.26
CA LYS A 355 -1.12 34.22 3.17
C LYS A 355 0.05 33.34 3.62
N ALA A 356 -0.13 32.59 4.69
CA ALA A 356 0.86 31.58 5.09
C ALA A 356 1.07 30.58 3.95
N VAL A 357 2.30 30.18 3.73
CA VAL A 357 2.63 29.00 2.93
C VAL A 357 2.61 27.80 3.86
N PHE A 358 2.00 26.71 3.42
CA PHE A 358 1.82 25.52 4.24
C PHE A 358 2.74 24.38 3.83
N GLU A 359 3.14 23.57 4.80
CA GLU A 359 3.70 22.24 4.62
C GLU A 359 2.73 21.16 5.12
N ASP A 360 2.87 19.96 4.60
CA ASP A 360 2.16 18.78 5.05
C ASP A 360 3.02 17.94 6.00
N VAL A 361 2.52 17.73 7.22
CA VAL A 361 3.11 16.79 8.17
C VAL A 361 2.09 15.70 8.49
N GLY A 362 2.19 14.57 7.79
CA GLY A 362 1.11 13.61 7.69
C GLY A 362 -0.12 14.29 7.08
N GLN A 363 -1.24 14.26 7.78
CA GLN A 363 -2.49 14.92 7.34
C GLN A 363 -2.61 16.38 7.78
N TRP A 364 -1.71 16.87 8.64
CA TRP A 364 -1.77 18.22 9.14
C TRP A 364 -1.23 19.24 8.16
N LYS A 365 -2.02 20.32 7.93
CA LYS A 365 -1.55 21.56 7.27
C LYS A 365 -0.92 22.47 8.31
N ARG A 366 0.38 22.70 8.22
CA ARG A 366 1.14 23.57 9.14
C ARG A 366 1.66 24.80 8.41
N PRO A 367 1.60 26.02 9.01
CA PRO A 367 2.30 27.16 8.44
C PRO A 367 3.80 26.90 8.32
N TYR A 368 4.33 26.94 7.11
CA TYR A 368 5.75 26.73 6.83
C TYR A 368 6.53 28.03 6.98
N TYR A 369 6.02 29.12 6.40
CA TYR A 369 6.49 30.48 6.59
C TYR A 369 5.41 31.50 6.19
N PHE A 370 5.58 32.79 6.58
CA PHE A 370 4.65 33.86 6.28
C PHE A 370 5.32 34.92 5.41
N PRO A 371 5.18 34.87 4.06
CA PRO A 371 5.79 35.86 3.17
C PRO A 371 5.12 37.22 3.30
N GLN A 372 5.90 38.29 3.29
CA GLN A 372 5.44 39.66 3.17
C GLN A 372 5.78 40.20 1.78
N ASN A 373 4.82 40.83 1.12
CA ASN A 373 4.99 41.36 -0.25
C ASN A 373 5.44 40.26 -1.24
N LYS A 374 6.65 40.36 -1.77
CA LYS A 374 7.28 39.45 -2.73
C LYS A 374 8.47 38.67 -2.11
N GLU A 375 8.51 38.54 -0.81
CA GLU A 375 9.56 37.76 -0.15
C GLU A 375 9.57 36.29 -0.62
N ASP A 376 10.77 35.80 -0.89
CA ASP A 376 10.99 34.36 -1.00
C ASP A 376 11.10 33.72 0.42
N ILE A 377 11.18 32.41 0.47
CA ILE A 377 11.30 31.66 1.73
C ILE A 377 12.50 32.12 2.55
N HIS A 378 13.65 32.37 1.95
CA HIS A 378 14.86 32.75 2.67
C HIS A 378 14.74 34.15 3.30
N GLN A 379 14.10 35.08 2.60
CA GLN A 379 13.85 36.44 3.09
C GLN A 379 12.83 36.42 4.24
N ALA A 380 11.73 35.66 4.07
CA ALA A 380 10.70 35.54 5.10
C ALA A 380 11.25 34.89 6.37
N VAL A 381 11.92 33.73 6.26
CA VAL A 381 12.53 33.02 7.38
C VAL A 381 13.59 33.87 8.09
N LYS A 382 14.41 34.62 7.33
CA LYS A 382 15.37 35.55 7.93
C LYS A 382 14.67 36.62 8.78
N ARG A 383 13.61 37.24 8.30
CA ARG A 383 12.82 38.23 9.04
C ARG A 383 12.18 37.61 10.29
N GLU A 384 11.57 36.46 10.16
CA GLU A 384 10.93 35.73 11.25
C GLU A 384 11.94 35.33 12.35
N CYS A 385 13.09 34.76 11.98
CA CYS A 385 14.16 34.44 12.94
C CYS A 385 14.60 35.64 13.73
N LEU A 386 14.87 36.76 13.06
CA LEU A 386 15.32 38.00 13.70
C LEU A 386 14.23 38.61 14.60
N ALA A 387 12.95 38.47 14.24
CA ALA A 387 11.86 38.92 15.09
C ALA A 387 11.78 38.11 16.39
N VAL A 388 11.91 36.78 16.32
CA VAL A 388 11.97 35.91 17.50
C VAL A 388 13.17 36.25 18.39
N ARG A 389 14.35 36.45 17.81
CA ARG A 389 15.59 36.75 18.58
C ARG A 389 15.58 38.14 19.23
N ASN A 390 14.97 39.12 18.60
CA ASN A 390 15.09 40.52 19.00
C ASN A 390 13.84 41.12 19.65
N SER A 391 12.66 40.48 19.48
CA SER A 391 11.40 41.03 19.98
C SER A 391 10.42 39.91 20.40
N LEU A 392 9.50 39.51 19.53
CA LEU A 392 8.42 38.59 19.83
C LEU A 392 7.96 37.83 18.58
N GLY A 393 8.03 36.52 18.62
CA GLY A 393 7.45 35.64 17.61
C GLY A 393 6.29 34.80 18.17
N ILE A 394 5.37 34.39 17.30
CA ILE A 394 4.27 33.49 17.64
C ILE A 394 4.16 32.36 16.62
N LEU A 395 4.05 31.11 17.10
CA LEU A 395 3.92 29.88 16.30
C LEU A 395 2.66 29.14 16.69
N ASP A 396 1.95 28.61 15.71
CA ASP A 396 0.90 27.60 15.90
C ASP A 396 1.53 26.22 16.11
N ALA A 397 1.64 25.80 17.38
CA ALA A 397 2.17 24.49 17.78
C ALA A 397 1.07 23.44 18.04
N SER A 398 -0.15 23.69 17.60
CA SER A 398 -1.33 22.84 17.90
C SER A 398 -1.23 21.43 17.33
N THR A 399 -0.38 21.18 16.35
CA THR A 399 -0.24 19.89 15.70
C THR A 399 0.61 18.88 16.45
N LEU A 400 1.37 19.31 17.47
CA LEU A 400 2.10 18.41 18.35
C LEU A 400 1.15 17.40 19.00
N GLY A 401 1.55 16.13 19.04
CA GLY A 401 0.77 15.11 19.72
C GLY A 401 0.61 15.45 21.21
N LYS A 402 -0.59 15.27 21.73
CA LYS A 402 -0.92 15.48 23.15
C LYS A 402 -1.68 14.28 23.67
N ILE A 403 -1.14 13.65 24.72
CA ILE A 403 -1.72 12.45 25.34
C ILE A 403 -1.82 12.70 26.85
N ASP A 404 -3.02 12.58 27.38
CA ASP A 404 -3.25 12.55 28.82
C ASP A 404 -3.16 11.12 29.34
N LEU A 405 -2.35 10.93 30.38
CA LEU A 405 -2.23 9.67 31.11
C LEU A 405 -2.82 9.84 32.51
N GLN A 406 -3.79 9.01 32.85
CA GLN A 406 -4.44 9.03 34.15
C GLN A 406 -4.43 7.64 34.78
N GLY A 407 -4.28 7.59 36.08
CA GLY A 407 -4.34 6.35 36.83
C GLY A 407 -3.28 6.25 37.92
N PRO A 408 -3.51 5.42 38.93
CA PRO A 408 -2.60 5.30 40.08
C PRO A 408 -1.19 4.81 39.71
N ASP A 409 -1.08 4.09 38.59
CA ASP A 409 0.19 3.56 38.10
C ASP A 409 0.83 4.43 37.01
N ALA A 410 0.28 5.62 36.68
CA ALA A 410 0.78 6.49 35.60
C ALA A 410 2.26 6.85 35.74
N ALA A 411 2.72 7.20 36.97
CA ALA A 411 4.13 7.50 37.21
C ALA A 411 5.05 6.29 37.01
N LYS A 412 4.59 5.10 37.40
CA LYS A 412 5.31 3.83 37.21
C LYS A 412 5.39 3.49 35.72
N PHE A 413 4.29 3.63 35.01
CA PHE A 413 4.23 3.41 33.57
C PHE A 413 5.18 4.34 32.81
N LEU A 414 5.15 5.66 33.10
CA LEU A 414 6.09 6.62 32.49
C LEU A 414 7.56 6.28 32.80
N ASN A 415 7.85 5.71 33.97
CA ASN A 415 9.19 5.23 34.27
C ASN A 415 9.62 4.05 33.39
N MET A 416 8.69 3.22 32.93
CA MET A 416 8.99 2.12 32.02
C MET A 416 9.14 2.59 30.57
N ILE A 417 8.39 3.59 30.17
CA ILE A 417 8.34 4.13 28.80
C ILE A 417 9.56 5.03 28.49
N TYR A 418 9.90 5.93 29.39
CA TYR A 418 10.98 6.91 29.16
C TYR A 418 12.33 6.46 29.70
N THR A 419 13.39 6.96 29.12
CA THR A 419 14.76 6.76 29.63
C THR A 419 15.00 7.44 30.99
N ASN A 420 14.34 8.56 31.28
CA ASN A 420 14.45 9.32 32.49
C ASN A 420 13.32 9.02 33.51
N ALA A 421 13.41 9.57 34.74
CA ALA A 421 12.54 9.21 35.86
C ALA A 421 11.41 10.22 36.07
N TRP A 422 10.22 9.72 36.45
CA TRP A 422 8.98 10.51 36.59
C TRP A 422 8.36 10.48 37.97
N SER A 423 8.61 9.45 38.79
CA SER A 423 7.96 9.26 40.10
C SER A 423 8.13 10.45 41.05
N LYS A 424 9.25 11.17 40.95
CA LYS A 424 9.58 12.34 41.80
C LYS A 424 9.34 13.68 41.11
N LEU A 425 8.68 13.69 39.92
CA LEU A 425 8.30 14.96 39.31
C LEU A 425 7.21 15.62 40.15
N GLU A 426 7.42 16.86 40.56
CA GLU A 426 6.44 17.62 41.35
C GLU A 426 5.22 17.99 40.49
N ILE A 427 4.06 18.09 41.14
CA ILE A 427 2.85 18.65 40.48
C ILE A 427 3.16 20.10 40.07
N GLY A 428 2.75 20.51 38.88
CA GLY A 428 3.07 21.83 38.33
C GLY A 428 4.41 21.90 37.60
N SER A 429 5.14 20.77 37.52
CA SER A 429 6.44 20.68 36.84
C SER A 429 6.35 19.93 35.51
N CYS A 430 7.24 20.34 34.62
CA CYS A 430 7.44 19.71 33.30
C CYS A 430 8.83 19.05 33.26
N ARG A 431 8.97 18.07 32.38
CA ARG A 431 10.27 17.44 32.10
C ARG A 431 10.33 17.00 30.63
N TYR A 432 11.41 17.34 29.96
CA TYR A 432 11.71 16.76 28.66
C TYR A 432 12.04 15.29 28.84
N GLY A 433 11.43 14.44 28.04
CA GLY A 433 11.55 12.99 28.08
C GLY A 433 11.96 12.42 26.72
N LEU A 434 12.77 11.36 26.75
CA LEU A 434 13.21 10.64 25.58
C LEU A 434 12.74 9.18 25.68
N MET A 435 12.04 8.72 24.66
CA MET A 435 11.57 7.34 24.52
C MET A 435 12.50 6.55 23.61
N CYS A 436 12.80 5.32 23.97
CA CYS A 436 13.52 4.37 23.14
C CYS A 436 12.65 3.14 22.86
N ASN A 437 12.85 2.53 21.69
CA ASN A 437 12.29 1.22 21.42
C ASN A 437 13.08 0.11 22.16
N GLU A 438 12.66 -1.14 22.04
CA GLU A 438 13.25 -2.33 22.67
C GLU A 438 14.73 -2.53 22.29
N HIS A 439 15.15 -1.98 21.15
CA HIS A 439 16.52 -2.05 20.67
C HIS A 439 17.42 -0.92 21.21
N GLY A 440 16.87 -0.03 22.03
CA GLY A 440 17.60 1.10 22.59
C GLY A 440 17.76 2.27 21.63
N MET A 441 17.06 2.25 20.50
CA MET A 441 17.09 3.35 19.53
C MET A 441 16.03 4.39 19.87
N ILE A 442 16.35 5.66 19.63
CA ILE A 442 15.43 6.77 19.89
C ILE A 442 14.16 6.57 19.04
N PHE A 443 13.01 6.61 19.72
CA PHE A 443 11.70 6.36 19.15
C PHE A 443 10.87 7.64 18.99
N ASP A 444 10.74 8.43 20.06
CA ASP A 444 10.10 9.75 20.07
C ASP A 444 10.57 10.54 21.30
N ASP A 445 10.23 11.82 21.36
CA ASP A 445 10.54 12.71 22.46
C ASP A 445 9.39 13.68 22.73
N GLY A 446 9.51 14.44 23.80
CA GLY A 446 8.55 15.49 24.12
C GLY A 446 8.62 15.94 25.57
N VAL A 447 7.77 16.88 25.92
CA VAL A 447 7.65 17.38 27.29
C VAL A 447 6.45 16.74 27.97
N THR A 448 6.70 16.10 29.12
CA THR A 448 5.65 15.54 29.96
C THR A 448 5.53 16.37 31.23
N SER A 449 4.30 16.73 31.59
CA SER A 449 3.95 17.58 32.73
C SER A 449 3.07 16.84 33.72
N ARG A 450 3.33 16.99 35.03
CA ARG A 450 2.49 16.39 36.07
C ARG A 450 1.39 17.35 36.47
N LEU A 451 0.16 17.10 35.97
CA LEU A 451 -0.99 17.96 36.22
C LEU A 451 -1.63 17.71 37.60
N GLY A 452 -1.55 16.50 38.10
CA GLY A 452 -2.11 16.09 39.38
C GLY A 452 -1.39 14.88 39.95
N GLU A 453 -1.88 14.35 41.06
CA GLU A 453 -1.26 13.19 41.71
C GLU A 453 -1.10 12.02 40.73
N ASN A 454 -2.16 11.68 40.02
CA ASN A 454 -2.26 10.55 39.08
C ASN A 454 -2.58 10.99 37.65
N HIS A 455 -2.24 12.24 37.29
CA HIS A 455 -2.55 12.80 35.97
C HIS A 455 -1.31 13.46 35.36
N TYR A 456 -0.94 12.99 34.17
CA TYR A 456 0.19 13.51 33.38
C TYR A 456 -0.30 13.90 31.99
N HIS A 457 0.29 14.95 31.47
CA HIS A 457 0.09 15.43 30.09
C HIS A 457 1.42 15.33 29.36
N MET A 458 1.50 14.49 28.34
CA MET A 458 2.70 14.33 27.52
C MET A 458 2.49 14.89 26.12
N THR A 459 3.54 15.50 25.58
CA THR A 459 3.60 15.88 24.17
C THR A 459 4.49 14.90 23.41
N THR A 460 4.28 14.80 22.10
CA THR A 460 5.07 14.00 21.17
C THR A 460 5.32 14.80 19.90
N THR A 461 6.19 14.30 19.03
CA THR A 461 6.28 14.88 17.67
C THR A 461 4.94 14.80 16.95
N THR A 462 4.68 15.73 16.01
CA THR A 462 3.44 15.73 15.21
C THR A 462 3.25 14.42 14.46
N GLY A 463 4.29 13.94 13.78
CA GLY A 463 4.25 12.70 13.03
C GLY A 463 4.20 11.44 13.89
N GLY A 464 4.70 11.52 15.12
CA GLY A 464 4.75 10.40 16.08
C GLY A 464 3.46 10.20 16.89
N ALA A 465 2.55 11.16 16.93
CA ALA A 465 1.41 11.18 17.85
C ALA A 465 0.59 9.88 17.89
N ALA A 466 0.17 9.40 16.73
CA ALA A 466 -0.61 8.15 16.62
C ALA A 466 0.24 6.91 16.94
N ARG A 467 1.50 6.90 16.48
CA ARG A 467 2.42 5.79 16.72
C ARG A 467 2.75 5.64 18.20
N VAL A 468 3.04 6.74 18.89
CA VAL A 468 3.29 6.73 20.34
C VAL A 468 2.04 6.26 21.09
N MET A 469 0.86 6.79 20.76
CA MET A 469 -0.39 6.37 21.42
C MET A 469 -0.63 4.86 21.26
N SER A 470 -0.53 4.32 20.05
CA SER A 470 -0.69 2.87 19.80
C SER A 470 0.35 2.04 20.55
N TRP A 471 1.58 2.51 20.61
CA TRP A 471 2.67 1.85 21.31
C TRP A 471 2.47 1.83 22.84
N LEU A 472 1.97 2.93 23.44
CA LEU A 472 1.60 2.95 24.85
C LEU A 472 0.47 1.95 25.17
N GLU A 473 -0.55 1.91 24.31
CA GLU A 473 -1.68 0.96 24.45
C GLU A 473 -1.24 -0.49 24.26
N GLU A 474 -0.33 -0.76 23.32
CA GLU A 474 0.23 -2.09 23.11
C GLU A 474 0.85 -2.65 24.39
N PHE A 475 1.74 -1.90 25.04
CA PHE A 475 2.36 -2.36 26.27
C PHE A 475 1.36 -2.56 27.43
N LEU A 476 0.34 -1.69 27.53
CA LEU A 476 -0.70 -1.84 28.53
C LEU A 476 -1.60 -3.06 28.27
N GLN A 477 -1.75 -3.47 27.02
CA GLN A 477 -2.62 -4.60 26.61
C GLN A 477 -1.87 -5.93 26.46
N THR A 478 -0.54 -5.94 26.45
CA THR A 478 0.25 -7.17 26.24
C THR A 478 1.21 -7.46 27.40
N GLU A 479 2.00 -6.49 27.83
CA GLU A 479 3.10 -6.72 28.77
C GLU A 479 2.75 -6.32 30.20
N TRP A 480 2.00 -5.23 30.40
CA TRP A 480 1.74 -4.66 31.73
C TRP A 480 0.23 -4.61 32.05
N LEU A 481 -0.42 -5.75 31.92
CA LEU A 481 -1.88 -5.92 32.08
C LEU A 481 -2.43 -5.47 33.45
N ASP A 482 -1.61 -5.53 34.49
CA ASP A 482 -2.01 -5.18 35.86
C ASP A 482 -1.87 -3.67 36.16
N MET A 483 -1.29 -2.88 35.23
CA MET A 483 -1.15 -1.43 35.42
C MET A 483 -2.47 -0.71 35.17
N ARG A 484 -2.91 0.06 36.14
CA ARG A 484 -4.14 0.89 36.06
C ARG A 484 -3.79 2.26 35.51
N VAL A 485 -3.62 2.32 34.18
CA VAL A 485 -3.29 3.53 33.41
C VAL A 485 -4.25 3.66 32.24
N PHE A 486 -4.76 4.85 32.02
CA PHE A 486 -5.66 5.19 30.91
C PHE A 486 -5.00 6.28 30.07
N CYS A 487 -4.74 5.96 28.82
CA CYS A 487 -4.19 6.88 27.83
C CYS A 487 -5.31 7.47 26.98
N THR A 488 -5.30 8.79 26.79
CA THR A 488 -6.28 9.49 25.97
C THR A 488 -5.59 10.50 25.07
N SER A 489 -5.77 10.37 23.75
CA SER A 489 -5.30 11.40 22.82
C SER A 489 -6.18 12.65 22.97
N VAL A 490 -5.53 13.77 23.29
CA VAL A 490 -6.17 15.09 23.44
C VAL A 490 -5.61 16.11 22.44
N THR A 491 -5.00 15.62 21.37
CA THR A 491 -4.32 16.45 20.36
C THR A 491 -5.25 17.53 19.79
N GLU A 492 -6.45 17.16 19.37
CA GLU A 492 -7.41 18.08 18.77
C GLU A 492 -8.20 18.91 19.81
N GLN A 493 -8.07 18.59 21.09
CA GLN A 493 -8.80 19.32 22.15
C GLN A 493 -8.12 20.65 22.52
N TRP A 494 -6.83 20.80 22.22
CA TRP A 494 -6.02 21.94 22.59
C TRP A 494 -5.46 22.66 21.38
N ALA A 495 -5.70 23.97 21.29
CA ALA A 495 -4.91 24.89 20.49
C ALA A 495 -3.69 25.33 21.30
N VAL A 496 -2.53 25.34 20.66
CA VAL A 496 -1.24 25.69 21.31
C VAL A 496 -0.63 26.86 20.58
N LEU A 497 -0.53 27.99 21.30
CA LEU A 497 0.11 29.21 20.83
C LEU A 497 1.48 29.31 21.52
N SER A 498 2.56 29.10 20.76
CA SER A 498 3.92 29.25 21.29
C SER A 498 4.43 30.66 21.02
N ILE A 499 4.64 31.43 22.08
CA ILE A 499 5.22 32.77 22.01
C ILE A 499 6.66 32.74 22.45
N SER A 500 7.56 33.32 21.70
CA SER A 500 9.01 33.26 21.93
C SER A 500 9.70 34.59 21.67
N GLY A 501 10.65 34.92 22.48
CA GLY A 501 11.48 36.13 22.37
C GLY A 501 11.60 36.92 23.64
N PRO A 502 12.51 37.91 23.72
CA PRO A 502 12.79 38.65 24.96
C PRO A 502 11.57 39.38 25.54
N ASN A 503 10.62 39.78 24.69
CA ASN A 503 9.40 40.48 25.13
C ASN A 503 8.25 39.55 25.53
N SER A 504 8.42 38.23 25.53
CA SER A 504 7.33 37.26 25.74
C SER A 504 6.67 37.40 27.11
N ARG A 505 7.43 37.65 28.17
CA ARG A 505 6.91 37.85 29.53
C ARG A 505 6.05 39.10 29.64
N GLU A 506 6.57 40.24 29.22
CA GLU A 506 5.88 41.53 29.29
C GLU A 506 4.64 41.55 28.38
N PHE A 507 4.71 40.89 27.22
CA PHE A 507 3.57 40.71 26.34
C PHE A 507 2.44 39.91 27.01
N LEU A 508 2.77 38.75 27.60
CA LEU A 508 1.76 37.86 28.15
C LEU A 508 1.17 38.35 29.48
N LYS A 509 1.93 39.12 30.26
CA LYS A 509 1.55 39.67 31.54
C LYS A 509 0.21 40.41 31.51
N ASP A 510 -0.04 41.19 30.48
CA ASP A 510 -1.26 41.99 30.35
C ASP A 510 -2.49 41.17 29.94
N LEU A 511 -2.31 39.90 29.53
CA LEU A 511 -3.31 39.04 28.93
C LEU A 511 -3.71 37.86 29.81
N THR A 512 -3.04 37.69 30.96
CA THR A 512 -3.27 36.57 31.89
C THR A 512 -3.39 37.01 33.33
N ASN A 513 -4.11 36.24 34.14
CA ASN A 513 -4.16 36.40 35.58
C ASN A 513 -3.05 35.61 36.33
N ILE A 514 -2.17 34.93 35.58
CA ILE A 514 -1.09 34.13 36.15
C ILE A 514 0.14 35.04 36.43
N ASP A 515 0.73 34.88 37.61
CA ASP A 515 2.01 35.52 37.89
C ASP A 515 3.14 34.90 37.07
N LEU A 516 3.67 35.66 36.12
CA LEU A 516 4.74 35.27 35.22
C LEU A 516 6.14 35.65 35.74
N SER A 517 6.27 36.15 37.01
CA SER A 517 7.57 36.46 37.60
C SER A 517 8.50 35.25 37.54
N LYS A 518 9.81 35.51 37.47
CA LYS A 518 10.84 34.46 37.38
C LYS A 518 10.80 33.51 38.58
N GLU A 519 10.51 34.06 39.74
CA GLU A 519 10.44 33.37 41.03
C GLU A 519 9.23 32.44 41.11
N ASN A 520 8.07 32.91 40.67
CA ASN A 520 6.80 32.14 40.78
C ASN A 520 6.53 31.26 39.59
N PHE A 521 7.15 31.55 38.42
CA PHE A 521 7.02 30.73 37.24
C PHE A 521 8.39 30.42 36.61
N PRO A 522 9.23 29.60 37.26
CA PRO A 522 10.52 29.21 36.70
C PRO A 522 10.42 28.32 35.47
N PHE A 523 11.53 28.18 34.72
CA PHE A 523 11.63 27.30 33.55
C PHE A 523 11.25 25.85 33.88
N MET A 524 10.62 25.14 32.94
CA MET A 524 10.10 23.77 33.10
C MET A 524 8.99 23.64 34.17
N LYS A 525 8.18 24.66 34.31
CA LYS A 525 6.93 24.64 35.09
C LYS A 525 5.74 24.94 34.18
N PHE A 526 4.54 24.59 34.65
CA PHE A 526 3.30 25.06 34.05
C PHE A 526 2.38 25.65 35.13
N ARG A 527 1.44 26.47 34.68
CA ARG A 527 0.40 27.07 35.53
C ARG A 527 -0.94 27.01 34.80
N GLU A 528 -2.00 26.84 35.56
CA GLU A 528 -3.39 26.96 35.05
C GLU A 528 -3.98 28.29 35.51
N GLY A 529 -4.74 28.93 34.61
CA GLY A 529 -5.40 30.21 34.86
C GLY A 529 -6.20 30.64 33.63
N GLU A 530 -6.25 31.93 33.38
CA GLU A 530 -6.94 32.50 32.23
C GLU A 530 -5.99 33.30 31.33
N VAL A 531 -6.21 33.21 30.05
CA VAL A 531 -5.55 34.03 29.02
C VAL A 531 -6.64 34.63 28.13
N CYS A 532 -6.68 35.94 27.98
CA CYS A 532 -7.73 36.68 27.27
C CYS A 532 -9.15 36.28 27.71
N GLY A 533 -9.35 35.96 29.01
CA GLY A 533 -10.63 35.50 29.57
C GLY A 533 -11.01 34.04 29.26
N VAL A 534 -10.08 33.26 28.70
CA VAL A 534 -10.25 31.84 28.40
C VAL A 534 -9.41 31.01 29.36
N LYS A 535 -9.96 29.94 29.93
CA LYS A 535 -9.20 28.98 30.75
C LYS A 535 -8.05 28.41 29.91
N ALA A 536 -6.85 28.46 30.47
CA ALA A 536 -5.61 28.09 29.78
C ALA A 536 -4.65 27.33 30.68
N ARG A 537 -3.77 26.55 30.06
CA ARG A 537 -2.54 26.04 30.65
C ARG A 537 -1.37 26.74 29.97
N ILE A 538 -0.50 27.37 30.74
CA ILE A 538 0.72 27.99 30.23
C ILE A 538 1.91 27.14 30.67
N PHE A 539 2.73 26.71 29.72
CA PHE A 539 3.96 25.96 29.97
C PHE A 539 5.14 26.86 29.68
N ARG A 540 6.06 27.02 30.63
CA ARG A 540 7.31 27.75 30.43
C ARG A 540 8.37 26.78 29.89
N ILE A 541 8.33 26.54 28.61
CA ILE A 541 9.23 25.67 27.87
C ILE A 541 9.65 26.38 26.57
N SER A 542 10.78 25.96 25.96
CA SER A 542 11.34 26.64 24.82
C SER A 542 11.97 25.63 23.85
N PHE A 543 11.63 25.73 22.57
CA PHE A 543 12.29 25.01 21.49
C PHE A 543 13.17 25.93 20.62
N THR A 544 13.01 27.26 20.75
CA THR A 544 13.83 28.27 20.06
C THR A 544 15.08 28.67 20.85
N GLY A 545 15.13 28.34 22.13
CA GLY A 545 16.17 28.78 23.06
C GLY A 545 15.98 30.18 23.60
N GLU A 546 14.94 30.91 23.19
CA GLU A 546 14.53 32.19 23.78
C GLU A 546 13.59 31.98 24.97
N LEU A 547 13.36 33.04 25.77
CA LEU A 547 12.26 33.07 26.72
C LEU A 547 10.97 32.76 25.98
N SER A 548 10.27 31.71 26.40
CA SER A 548 9.14 31.21 25.68
C SER A 548 8.05 30.64 26.58
N TYR A 549 6.80 30.77 26.13
CA TYR A 549 5.62 30.21 26.77
C TYR A 549 4.75 29.53 25.73
N GLU A 550 4.32 28.30 26.01
CA GLU A 550 3.28 27.61 25.23
C GLU A 550 1.93 27.76 25.93
N VAL A 551 1.04 28.51 25.31
CA VAL A 551 -0.30 28.79 25.83
C VAL A 551 -1.27 27.81 25.21
N ASN A 552 -1.76 26.86 26.01
CA ASN A 552 -2.74 25.86 25.60
C ASN A 552 -4.13 26.32 26.03
N VAL A 553 -5.02 26.50 25.06
CA VAL A 553 -6.45 26.82 25.28
C VAL A 553 -7.32 25.74 24.61
N PRO A 554 -8.57 25.53 25.08
CA PRO A 554 -9.48 24.62 24.35
C PRO A 554 -9.57 25.02 22.88
N ALA A 555 -9.45 24.06 21.97
CA ALA A 555 -9.26 24.29 20.54
C ALA A 555 -10.27 25.28 19.91
N ARG A 556 -11.54 25.24 20.37
CA ARG A 556 -12.60 26.17 19.91
C ARG A 556 -12.29 27.65 20.16
N TYR A 557 -11.39 27.98 21.06
CA TYR A 557 -10.96 29.35 21.37
C TYR A 557 -9.62 29.73 20.72
N GLY A 558 -8.97 28.81 20.03
CA GLY A 558 -7.63 29.03 19.48
C GLY A 558 -7.55 30.27 18.60
N ARG A 559 -8.45 30.40 17.60
CA ARG A 559 -8.49 31.56 16.71
C ARG A 559 -8.74 32.86 17.47
N TYR A 560 -9.68 32.86 18.40
CA TYR A 560 -9.97 34.06 19.23
C TYR A 560 -8.75 34.54 20.01
N VAL A 561 -8.06 33.63 20.70
CA VAL A 561 -6.87 33.99 21.48
C VAL A 561 -5.74 34.42 20.57
N TRP A 562 -5.55 33.75 19.42
CA TRP A 562 -4.57 34.13 18.41
C TRP A 562 -4.78 35.56 17.89
N GLU A 563 -5.99 35.92 17.53
CA GLU A 563 -6.34 37.25 17.07
C GLU A 563 -6.12 38.32 18.17
N LYS A 564 -6.47 37.99 19.42
CA LYS A 564 -6.14 38.85 20.57
C LYS A 564 -4.65 39.03 20.77
N PHE A 565 -3.87 37.97 20.59
CA PHE A 565 -2.41 38.05 20.67
C PHE A 565 -1.84 38.93 19.55
N MET A 566 -2.32 38.77 18.34
CA MET A 566 -1.90 39.59 17.19
C MET A 566 -2.28 41.06 17.37
N GLU A 567 -3.46 41.34 17.94
CA GLU A 567 -3.92 42.71 18.22
C GLU A 567 -3.03 43.39 19.29
N HIS A 568 -2.88 42.76 20.47
CA HIS A 568 -2.11 43.28 21.61
C HIS A 568 -0.59 43.33 21.31
N GLY A 569 -0.10 42.37 20.53
CA GLY A 569 1.30 42.22 20.19
C GLY A 569 1.85 43.26 19.23
N LYS A 570 1.00 44.08 18.59
CA LYS A 570 1.45 45.15 17.66
C LYS A 570 2.50 46.08 18.29
N LYS A 571 2.31 46.43 19.57
CA LYS A 571 3.28 47.28 20.34
C LYS A 571 4.65 46.61 20.53
N TYR A 572 4.74 45.31 20.41
CA TYR A 572 5.97 44.51 20.49
C TYR A 572 6.44 44.00 19.12
N ASN A 573 5.84 44.46 18.03
CA ASN A 573 6.11 43.96 16.66
C ASN A 573 5.97 42.44 16.55
N ILE A 574 4.91 41.87 17.16
CA ILE A 574 4.66 40.44 17.13
C ILE A 574 4.66 39.90 15.69
N THR A 575 5.45 38.89 15.43
CA THR A 575 5.62 38.30 14.09
C THR A 575 5.18 36.84 14.12
N PRO A 576 4.17 36.45 13.33
CA PRO A 576 3.89 35.04 13.13
C PRO A 576 5.05 34.41 12.39
N TYR A 577 5.46 33.23 12.81
CA TYR A 577 6.55 32.49 12.18
C TYR A 577 6.13 31.04 11.92
N GLY A 578 6.72 30.47 10.89
CA GLY A 578 6.41 29.10 10.49
C GLY A 578 7.42 28.08 10.98
N THR A 579 7.19 26.83 10.56
CA THR A 579 7.99 25.68 10.96
C THR A 579 9.42 25.76 10.43
N GLU A 580 9.65 26.34 9.24
CA GLU A 580 11.01 26.50 8.73
C GLU A 580 11.84 27.43 9.63
N THR A 581 11.25 28.51 10.12
CA THR A 581 11.89 29.39 11.10
C THR A 581 12.19 28.66 12.41
N MET A 582 11.25 27.83 12.88
CA MET A 582 11.45 26.98 14.05
C MET A 582 12.65 26.01 13.83
N HIS A 583 12.77 25.43 12.65
CA HIS A 583 13.87 24.52 12.29
C HIS A 583 15.24 25.22 12.34
N VAL A 584 15.33 26.44 11.86
CA VAL A 584 16.55 27.25 11.96
C VAL A 584 16.90 27.55 13.42
N LEU A 585 15.93 28.06 14.19
CA LEU A 585 16.15 28.50 15.57
C LEU A 585 16.53 27.34 16.50
N ARG A 586 15.91 26.15 16.36
CA ARG A 586 16.27 24.96 17.14
C ARG A 586 17.65 24.44 16.75
N ALA A 587 18.01 24.49 15.44
CA ALA A 587 19.32 24.03 14.97
C ALA A 587 20.46 24.92 15.53
N GLU A 588 20.25 26.22 15.68
CA GLU A 588 21.18 27.13 16.35
C GLU A 588 21.48 26.70 17.81
N LYS A 589 20.50 26.04 18.46
CA LYS A 589 20.61 25.50 19.82
C LYS A 589 21.05 24.04 19.89
N GLY A 590 21.20 23.39 18.76
CA GLY A 590 21.53 21.96 18.70
C GLY A 590 20.40 21.03 19.20
N PHE A 591 19.16 21.51 19.29
CA PHE A 591 18.03 20.68 19.66
C PHE A 591 17.67 19.74 18.52
N ILE A 592 17.42 18.47 18.84
CA ILE A 592 17.12 17.43 17.86
C ILE A 592 15.66 17.50 17.39
N ILE A 593 15.43 17.00 16.17
CA ILE A 593 14.10 16.61 15.68
C ILE A 593 14.14 15.12 15.41
N VAL A 594 13.32 14.36 16.15
CA VAL A 594 13.18 12.92 15.93
C VAL A 594 12.57 12.67 14.55
N GLY A 595 13.20 11.81 13.76
CA GLY A 595 12.84 11.53 12.38
C GLY A 595 13.60 12.35 11.33
N GLN A 596 14.24 13.47 11.73
CA GLN A 596 15.15 14.24 10.87
C GLN A 596 16.62 14.02 11.27
N ASP A 597 16.96 14.26 12.53
CA ASP A 597 18.32 14.03 13.05
C ASP A 597 18.52 12.58 13.52
N THR A 598 17.43 11.79 13.60
CA THR A 598 17.44 10.37 13.95
C THR A 598 16.79 9.54 12.83
N ASP A 599 17.38 8.39 12.56
CA ASP A 599 16.93 7.47 11.49
C ASP A 599 16.46 6.09 12.01
N GLY A 600 16.24 5.98 13.33
CA GLY A 600 15.88 4.72 13.99
C GLY A 600 17.08 3.81 14.30
N SER A 601 18.30 4.22 14.01
CA SER A 601 19.53 3.48 14.31
C SER A 601 20.41 4.13 15.37
N VAL A 602 19.97 5.26 15.96
CA VAL A 602 20.76 6.04 16.91
C VAL A 602 20.26 5.84 18.34
N THR A 603 21.21 5.76 19.27
CA THR A 603 20.96 5.69 20.71
C THR A 603 21.06 7.09 21.33
N PRO A 604 20.60 7.29 22.57
CA PRO A 604 20.83 8.56 23.29
C PRO A 604 22.31 8.95 23.38
N SER A 605 23.21 7.98 23.56
CA SER A 605 24.66 8.20 23.58
C SER A 605 25.23 8.71 22.24
N ASP A 606 24.64 8.28 21.14
CA ASP A 606 25.06 8.76 19.81
C ASP A 606 24.69 10.24 19.60
N MET A 607 23.64 10.71 20.28
CA MET A 607 23.14 12.09 20.24
C MET A 607 23.70 13.00 21.34
N ASN A 608 24.72 12.56 22.09
CA ASN A 608 25.25 13.26 23.27
C ASN A 608 24.19 13.52 24.35
N MET A 609 23.24 12.60 24.51
CA MET A 609 22.11 12.72 25.44
C MET A 609 22.17 11.74 26.61
N ASP A 610 23.34 11.24 27.00
CA ASP A 610 23.50 10.35 28.17
C ASP A 610 23.00 10.98 29.49
N TRP A 611 22.98 12.30 29.55
CA TRP A 611 22.47 13.04 30.70
C TRP A 611 20.99 12.83 31.01
N ILE A 612 20.16 12.45 29.99
CA ILE A 612 18.72 12.17 30.15
C ILE A 612 18.47 10.71 30.54
N VAL A 613 19.42 9.81 30.32
CA VAL A 613 19.28 8.39 30.65
C VAL A 613 19.51 8.16 32.13
N SER A 614 18.49 7.72 32.83
CA SER A 614 18.58 7.46 34.27
C SER A 614 19.49 6.28 34.59
N LYS A 615 20.53 6.55 35.38
CA LYS A 615 21.42 5.51 35.94
C LYS A 615 20.82 4.77 37.14
N LYS A 616 19.75 5.35 37.76
CA LYS A 616 19.17 4.85 39.02
C LYS A 616 17.93 3.95 38.81
N LYS A 617 17.32 3.99 37.62
CA LYS A 617 16.18 3.14 37.31
C LYS A 617 16.62 1.70 37.12
N GLU A 618 15.87 0.79 37.69
CA GLU A 618 16.13 -0.63 37.58
C GLU A 618 15.96 -1.09 36.11
N ASP A 619 14.85 -0.72 35.51
CA ASP A 619 14.56 -1.04 34.11
C ASP A 619 13.72 0.05 33.40
N PHE A 620 13.75 0.03 32.08
CA PHE A 620 12.91 0.77 31.13
C PHE A 620 13.11 0.23 29.73
N LEU A 621 12.21 0.53 28.80
CA LEU A 621 12.28 0.05 27.43
C LEU A 621 13.61 0.46 26.77
N GLY A 622 14.29 -0.55 26.21
CA GLY A 622 15.57 -0.38 25.53
C GLY A 622 16.82 -0.37 26.43
N LYS A 623 16.69 -0.32 27.77
CA LYS A 623 17.85 -0.24 28.68
C LYS A 623 18.86 -1.37 28.45
N ARG A 624 18.41 -2.63 28.35
CA ARG A 624 19.27 -3.80 28.13
C ARG A 624 20.03 -3.71 26.82
N SER A 625 19.46 -3.07 25.82
CA SER A 625 20.04 -2.95 24.48
C SER A 625 21.23 -1.99 24.43
N PHE A 626 21.39 -1.10 25.42
CA PHE A 626 22.56 -0.23 25.51
C PHE A 626 23.86 -0.96 25.79
N THR A 627 23.82 -2.23 26.19
CA THR A 627 25.00 -3.06 26.45
C THR A 627 25.31 -4.04 25.31
N ARG A 628 24.58 -3.99 24.22
CA ARG A 628 24.83 -4.85 23.04
C ARG A 628 26.16 -4.50 22.37
N PRO A 629 26.86 -5.47 21.78
CA PRO A 629 28.14 -5.22 21.09
C PRO A 629 28.08 -4.07 20.08
N ASP A 630 26.98 -3.94 19.33
CA ASP A 630 26.83 -2.86 18.35
C ASP A 630 26.65 -1.48 19.01
N THR A 631 25.85 -1.38 20.06
CA THR A 631 25.52 -0.09 20.71
C THR A 631 26.71 0.47 21.52
N VAL A 632 27.62 -0.40 22.00
CA VAL A 632 28.81 0.01 22.78
C VAL A 632 30.05 0.28 21.93
N ARG A 633 29.98 0.07 20.60
CA ARG A 633 31.13 0.35 19.72
C ARG A 633 31.53 1.84 19.80
N HIS A 634 32.83 2.11 19.83
CA HIS A 634 33.35 3.47 19.84
C HIS A 634 33.19 4.19 18.50
N ASP A 635 33.22 3.44 17.39
CA ASP A 635 33.19 3.97 16.04
C ASP A 635 31.77 4.20 15.48
N ARG A 636 30.75 4.22 16.34
CA ARG A 636 29.38 4.60 15.94
C ARG A 636 29.34 6.06 15.46
N LYS A 637 28.37 6.37 14.62
CA LYS A 637 28.11 7.76 14.24
C LYS A 637 27.67 8.55 15.46
N LYS A 638 28.18 9.76 15.63
CA LYS A 638 27.87 10.67 16.73
C LYS A 638 27.33 11.99 16.17
N PHE A 639 26.40 12.58 16.88
CA PHE A 639 25.77 13.84 16.51
C PHE A 639 26.70 15.02 16.78
N VAL A 640 27.07 15.74 15.72
CA VAL A 640 28.03 16.84 15.76
C VAL A 640 27.51 18.04 14.98
N GLY A 641 28.07 19.22 15.27
CA GLY A 641 27.90 20.41 14.46
C GLY A 641 28.95 20.47 13.34
N LEU A 642 28.63 21.15 12.26
CA LEU A 642 29.54 21.46 11.17
C LEU A 642 29.52 22.95 10.85
N LEU A 643 30.67 23.58 10.77
CA LEU A 643 30.84 24.94 10.26
C LEU A 643 31.50 24.88 8.89
N VAL A 644 30.78 25.33 7.88
CA VAL A 644 31.28 25.37 6.51
C VAL A 644 32.35 26.43 6.35
N ASN A 645 33.51 26.07 5.80
CA ASN A 645 34.68 26.95 5.77
C ASN A 645 34.48 28.20 4.93
N ASP A 646 33.71 28.11 3.84
CA ASP A 646 33.42 29.25 2.96
C ASP A 646 32.37 30.23 3.55
N LYS A 647 31.69 29.85 4.63
CA LYS A 647 30.63 30.64 5.30
C LYS A 647 29.49 31.12 4.38
N LYS A 648 29.30 30.47 3.25
CA LYS A 648 28.28 30.83 2.23
C LYS A 648 27.43 29.65 1.79
N THR A 649 28.03 28.47 1.68
CA THR A 649 27.34 27.29 1.14
C THR A 649 26.51 26.62 2.22
N ILE A 650 25.20 26.53 2.00
CA ILE A 650 24.32 25.68 2.80
C ILE A 650 24.48 24.27 2.26
N LEU A 651 24.84 23.32 3.12
CA LEU A 651 24.97 21.91 2.75
C LEU A 651 23.56 21.34 2.52
N PRO A 652 23.30 20.67 1.40
CA PRO A 652 22.01 19.96 1.25
C PRO A 652 21.86 18.88 2.33
N GLU A 653 20.70 18.77 2.93
CA GLU A 653 20.37 17.69 3.86
C GLU A 653 20.55 16.33 3.16
N GLY A 654 21.01 15.31 3.90
CA GLY A 654 21.38 14.03 3.35
C GLY A 654 22.74 13.98 2.65
N SER A 655 23.46 15.10 2.48
CA SER A 655 24.80 15.11 1.88
C SER A 655 25.76 14.21 2.65
N HIS A 656 26.49 13.38 1.93
CA HIS A 656 27.45 12.45 2.53
C HIS A 656 28.73 13.15 2.96
N ILE A 657 29.19 12.84 4.16
CA ILE A 657 30.53 13.18 4.64
C ILE A 657 31.42 12.00 4.29
N VAL A 658 32.51 12.24 3.56
CA VAL A 658 33.38 11.17 3.06
C VAL A 658 34.79 11.28 3.62
N GLU A 659 35.50 10.17 3.67
CA GLU A 659 36.91 10.14 4.10
C GLU A 659 37.83 10.89 3.12
N LYS A 660 37.54 10.74 1.83
CA LYS A 660 38.25 11.41 0.74
C LYS A 660 37.33 11.59 -0.46
N ALA A 661 37.30 12.78 -1.01
CA ALA A 661 36.59 13.02 -2.25
C ALA A 661 37.34 12.40 -3.43
N LEU A 662 36.64 11.59 -4.22
CA LEU A 662 37.15 10.94 -5.43
C LEU A 662 36.46 11.54 -6.66
N LYS A 663 37.10 11.40 -7.84
CA LYS A 663 36.47 11.84 -9.10
C LYS A 663 35.22 11.05 -9.47
N GLN A 664 35.11 9.81 -9.01
CA GLN A 664 33.97 8.92 -9.26
C GLN A 664 33.67 8.08 -8.01
N PRO A 665 32.39 7.76 -7.74
CA PRO A 665 32.00 6.82 -6.69
C PRO A 665 32.51 5.39 -7.02
N PRO A 666 32.62 4.49 -6.02
CA PRO A 666 32.17 4.68 -4.63
C PRO A 666 33.17 5.47 -3.77
N MET A 667 32.65 6.30 -2.86
CA MET A 667 33.44 6.99 -1.83
C MET A 667 33.12 6.39 -0.46
N LYS A 668 34.14 6.22 0.39
CA LYS A 668 33.92 5.72 1.76
C LYS A 668 33.22 6.78 2.60
N MET A 669 31.96 6.50 2.95
CA MET A 669 31.14 7.38 3.75
C MET A 669 31.52 7.29 5.22
N LEU A 670 31.69 8.45 5.85
CA LEU A 670 31.89 8.60 7.30
C LEU A 670 30.62 9.05 8.02
N GLY A 671 29.73 9.75 7.32
CA GLY A 671 28.53 10.30 7.92
C GLY A 671 27.65 10.99 6.90
N HIS A 672 26.65 11.70 7.41
CA HIS A 672 25.75 12.51 6.59
C HIS A 672 25.22 13.71 7.35
N VAL A 673 24.87 14.76 6.61
CA VAL A 673 24.24 15.98 7.13
C VAL A 673 22.77 15.68 7.42
N THR A 674 22.30 15.98 8.62
CA THR A 674 20.90 15.75 9.03
C THR A 674 20.06 17.02 8.95
N SER A 675 20.65 18.17 9.26
CA SER A 675 20.00 19.48 9.24
C SER A 675 21.00 20.54 8.80
N SER A 676 20.60 21.46 7.92
CA SER A 676 21.51 22.53 7.48
C SER A 676 20.75 23.79 7.07
N TYR A 677 21.11 24.91 7.66
CA TYR A 677 20.41 26.18 7.48
C TYR A 677 21.38 27.35 7.43
N TYR A 678 20.98 28.41 6.75
CA TYR A 678 21.59 29.73 6.98
C TYR A 678 21.05 30.29 8.27
N SER A 679 21.92 30.60 9.24
CA SER A 679 21.52 31.24 10.49
C SER A 679 21.51 32.76 10.33
N PRO A 680 20.35 33.44 10.35
CA PRO A 680 20.30 34.90 10.34
C PRO A 680 20.88 35.51 11.61
N THR A 681 20.84 34.79 12.72
CA THR A 681 21.40 35.20 14.02
C THR A 681 22.92 35.29 13.97
N LEU A 682 23.57 34.32 13.35
CA LEU A 682 25.02 34.19 13.28
C LEU A 682 25.61 34.83 12.01
N GLY A 683 24.81 34.98 10.95
CA GLY A 683 25.25 35.54 9.68
C GLY A 683 25.99 34.57 8.75
N TYR A 684 25.92 33.25 9.04
CA TYR A 684 26.56 32.21 8.24
C TYR A 684 25.80 30.87 8.32
N PRO A 685 26.04 29.94 7.38
CA PRO A 685 25.46 28.61 7.40
C PRO A 685 25.96 27.75 8.56
N ILE A 686 25.07 26.97 9.16
CA ILE A 686 25.36 25.94 10.16
C ILE A 686 24.78 24.60 9.68
N ALA A 687 25.36 23.50 10.12
CA ALA A 687 24.78 22.18 9.88
C ALA A 687 24.97 21.25 11.07
N LEU A 688 24.03 20.32 11.21
CA LEU A 688 24.08 19.21 12.15
C LEU A 688 24.28 17.91 11.34
N ALA A 689 25.02 16.97 11.87
CA ALA A 689 25.40 15.77 11.16
C ALA A 689 25.60 14.57 12.06
N MET A 690 25.36 13.38 11.52
CA MET A 690 25.78 12.11 12.12
C MET A 690 27.13 11.71 11.51
N LEU A 691 28.21 11.73 12.31
CA LEU A 691 29.56 11.48 11.86
C LEU A 691 30.19 10.30 12.64
N LYS A 692 30.80 9.34 11.90
CA LYS A 692 31.54 8.22 12.48
C LYS A 692 32.63 8.72 13.43
N ASP A 693 32.56 8.25 14.69
CA ASP A 693 33.47 8.66 15.76
C ASP A 693 33.55 10.19 15.92
N GLY A 694 32.41 10.88 15.74
CA GLY A 694 32.35 12.34 15.62
C GLY A 694 32.86 13.09 16.83
N PHE A 695 32.67 12.56 18.04
CA PHE A 695 33.15 13.25 19.28
C PHE A 695 34.68 13.32 19.38
N SER A 696 35.40 12.34 18.80
CA SER A 696 36.86 12.38 18.75
C SER A 696 37.40 13.35 17.70
N LYS A 697 36.54 13.78 16.77
CA LYS A 697 36.90 14.58 15.58
C LYS A 697 36.64 16.08 15.75
N MET A 698 36.38 16.53 16.94
CA MET A 698 36.15 17.97 17.23
C MET A 698 37.33 18.82 16.77
N GLY A 699 37.06 19.83 15.93
CA GLY A 699 38.06 20.69 15.31
C GLY A 699 38.71 20.15 14.04
N GLU A 700 38.46 18.89 13.65
CA GLU A 700 38.96 18.33 12.41
C GLU A 700 38.14 18.81 11.19
N GLN A 701 38.82 18.78 10.03
CA GLN A 701 38.18 19.06 8.74
C GLN A 701 37.57 17.79 8.17
N VAL A 702 36.35 17.94 7.63
CA VAL A 702 35.63 16.90 6.92
C VAL A 702 35.26 17.38 5.52
N VAL A 703 35.05 16.44 4.60
CA VAL A 703 34.80 16.71 3.18
C VAL A 703 33.42 16.27 2.79
N VAL A 704 32.68 17.17 2.14
CA VAL A 704 31.31 16.95 1.67
C VAL A 704 31.25 17.18 0.15
N PRO A 705 31.31 16.14 -0.68
CA PRO A 705 31.13 16.29 -2.13
C PRO A 705 29.66 16.50 -2.45
N LEU A 706 29.35 17.54 -3.21
CA LEU A 706 28.02 17.87 -3.65
C LEU A 706 27.71 17.29 -5.03
N MET A 707 26.44 17.06 -5.33
CA MET A 707 25.97 16.52 -6.60
C MET A 707 26.34 17.38 -7.82
N ASN A 708 26.58 18.68 -7.63
CA ASN A 708 27.03 19.59 -8.68
C ASN A 708 28.55 19.55 -8.93
N GLY A 709 29.27 18.60 -8.33
CA GLY A 709 30.71 18.41 -8.47
C GLY A 709 31.56 19.31 -7.57
N LYS A 710 30.98 20.22 -6.78
CA LYS A 710 31.71 20.99 -5.79
C LYS A 710 32.09 20.11 -4.60
N ILE A 711 33.26 20.34 -4.05
CA ILE A 711 33.74 19.72 -2.82
C ILE A 711 33.77 20.79 -1.77
N ILE A 712 33.03 20.59 -0.68
CA ILE A 712 32.94 21.54 0.42
C ILE A 712 33.72 20.98 1.62
N GLU A 713 34.49 21.81 2.24
CA GLU A 713 35.18 21.51 3.51
C GLU A 713 34.40 22.15 4.65
N ALA A 714 34.27 21.42 5.75
CA ALA A 714 33.62 21.88 6.96
C ALA A 714 34.42 21.44 8.19
N THR A 715 34.37 22.26 9.23
CA THR A 715 35.01 21.98 10.52
C THR A 715 33.99 21.34 11.45
N VAL A 716 34.34 20.20 12.06
CA VAL A 716 33.52 19.54 13.08
C VAL A 716 33.53 20.38 14.36
N THR A 717 32.36 20.65 14.90
CA THR A 717 32.18 21.47 16.10
C THR A 717 31.07 20.92 16.99
N ASP A 718 30.90 21.59 18.16
CA ASP A 718 29.74 21.36 19.04
C ASP A 718 28.42 21.62 18.28
N THR A 719 27.38 20.94 18.70
CA THR A 719 26.03 21.11 18.12
C THR A 719 25.37 22.43 18.50
N ILE A 720 25.83 23.10 19.57
CA ILE A 720 25.28 24.36 20.07
C ILE A 720 26.05 25.54 19.47
N PHE A 721 25.43 26.22 18.50
CA PHE A 721 26.05 27.35 17.82
C PHE A 721 25.73 28.72 18.46
N TYR A 722 24.58 28.83 19.12
CA TYR A 722 24.10 30.09 19.72
C TYR A 722 23.72 29.90 21.18
N ASP A 723 24.12 30.91 22.03
CA ASP A 723 23.79 30.99 23.45
C ASP A 723 24.03 29.65 24.18
N LYS A 724 25.28 29.19 24.20
CA LYS A 724 25.68 27.89 24.79
C LYS A 724 25.27 27.73 26.25
N GLU A 725 25.27 28.81 27.02
CA GLU A 725 24.95 28.81 28.44
C GLU A 725 23.44 28.87 28.72
N GLY A 726 22.60 29.02 27.70
CA GLY A 726 21.15 29.09 27.84
C GLY A 726 20.65 30.32 28.60
N LYS A 727 21.41 31.44 28.58
CA LYS A 727 21.05 32.68 29.31
C LYS A 727 19.72 33.25 28.81
N ARG A 728 19.51 33.25 27.50
CA ARG A 728 18.30 33.80 26.85
C ARG A 728 17.01 33.14 27.30
N ASN A 729 17.05 31.84 27.59
CA ASN A 729 15.90 31.11 28.08
C ASN A 729 15.60 31.36 29.55
N ASN A 730 16.60 31.81 30.32
CA ASN A 730 16.52 32.06 31.77
C ASN A 730 16.29 33.53 32.14
N GLU A 731 16.27 34.42 31.17
CA GLU A 731 15.88 35.84 31.37
C GLU A 731 14.38 35.95 31.66
#